data_d9e4a22584e69ddef2313ceb6c90a43f
#
_entry.id   d9e4a22584e69ddef2313ceb6c90a43f
#
_cell.length_a   1.000
_cell.length_b   1.000
_cell.length_c   1.000
_cell.angle_alpha   90.00
_cell.angle_beta   90.00
_cell.angle_gamma   90.00
#
_symmetry.space_group_name_H-M   'P 1'
#
loop_
_entity.id
_entity.type
_entity.pdbx_description
1 polymer ?
#
loop_
_entity_poly.entity_id
_entity_poly.type
_entity_poly.pdbx_seq_one_letter_code
_entity_poly.pdbx_strand_id
1 'polypeptide(L)'
;MSDFQYKVSVVIPVYNCAEHLERCARSLTKQTIRKSQLEVIFVNDGSKDGSGEICKRLSEQYSFVKFFDKENGGVSSARNTGIRLAKGKYIMFLDADDTLSKNTLKAVTGFFDKHYDEVDLVTYKIIPYWKKQRYALHSRFKVLGDSGVYDLNEGRNCYICQTTMNICIKNLGEGKTPLFDEKLKFHEDINYCCGIVRDKMKIGYCKEAEYYYLRHPSSTTDRRGFAYYIFEDTMAMWERLFAPYGDKVPRYYQAIYLNDLNWKTIQDRLLPYYYSEAKFDKSVDRILTLVKKIDDDVILERPGMDLYHKHFLINFKRSGKVALQCDEDALHLVYNGETTSLLEQGETVYETEKVCIVADRLKVRGGRFIFDGFLKSPIFMYCGKPEVNLIIDGESRPLELTHSENEHYKAGIRTGTFWRVQFEFDCAKVNDFRIEVRVNGVGYGTTFYYGPHSSIAQHRRFKGFSARGLVCREANGAFTVRHFPSFGAVTLMLRLLISNFFCYLRIKPAVIPNRITGYLHRAKRRSVWIYLDRYGVFDNAYDQFKHDIGKEDGVERYYILNECDLDKLNERFTTEEKEHIVLFGSHRHKELYFECDKLITSFSNLSNVCPFSAGPMRWYADLTKYELVYLQHGILHASLRKMYSKECTPIDKIVVSSKFEVKNLTENYGYSESDLIRSCMPRYDGMEISGKKKNRLLFSPSWRSNLIGPLVNNERKEEPEAFLNSPFCKQVTAFLNSERLHDLLVKNDLYLDFQNHPIFRCYNGLLNITNDRVCTDSSARQDEYRLMITDYSSIVFDSVYLGCPIIYFVPDYAEFLAGVSHNYRKLDLPLEEGFGPFTEDADSLIDRLEECIAAGFVPQEPYRSRMESFFLYRDDKCRDRLYDSLMTK
;
A
#
# COMPACT_ATOMS: atom_id res chain seq x y z
N MET A 1 5.97 30.23 -46.75
CA MET A 1 6.31 28.88 -46.22
C MET A 1 7.50 29.07 -45.32
N SER A 2 7.39 28.83 -44.04
CA SER A 2 8.55 28.86 -43.15
C SER A 2 9.49 27.73 -43.57
N ASP A 3 10.74 28.03 -43.91
CA ASP A 3 11.76 27.05 -44.31
C ASP A 3 12.24 26.25 -43.10
N PHE A 4 11.45 25.26 -42.69
CA PHE A 4 11.90 24.29 -41.68
C PHE A 4 12.98 23.40 -42.27
N GLN A 5 14.09 23.24 -41.55
CA GLN A 5 15.23 22.46 -42.01
C GLN A 5 14.92 20.94 -41.96
N TYR A 6 14.08 20.50 -41.00
CA TYR A 6 13.70 19.10 -40.82
C TYR A 6 12.17 18.96 -40.81
N LYS A 7 11.69 17.73 -41.02
CA LYS A 7 10.28 17.39 -40.85
C LYS A 7 9.89 17.35 -39.36
N VAL A 8 10.77 16.79 -38.54
CA VAL A 8 10.52 16.61 -37.10
C VAL A 8 11.81 16.75 -36.31
N SER A 9 11.72 17.47 -35.20
CA SER A 9 12.71 17.47 -34.12
C SER A 9 12.19 16.64 -32.95
N VAL A 10 13.01 15.69 -32.46
CA VAL A 10 12.72 14.89 -31.26
C VAL A 10 13.55 15.45 -30.13
N VAL A 11 12.90 16.00 -29.10
CA VAL A 11 13.53 16.58 -27.93
C VAL A 11 13.60 15.52 -26.82
N ILE A 12 14.81 15.30 -26.29
CA ILE A 12 15.09 14.28 -25.28
C ILE A 12 15.77 14.94 -24.08
N PRO A 13 15.03 15.19 -22.98
CA PRO A 13 15.62 15.65 -21.74
C PRO A 13 16.41 14.50 -21.08
N VAL A 14 17.63 14.79 -20.65
CA VAL A 14 18.54 13.79 -20.09
C VAL A 14 19.00 14.21 -18.70
N TYR A 15 18.78 13.35 -17.69
CA TYR A 15 19.31 13.54 -16.34
C TYR A 15 19.52 12.20 -15.64
N ASN A 16 20.78 11.84 -15.36
CA ASN A 16 21.18 10.62 -14.68
C ASN A 16 20.48 9.35 -15.21
N CYS A 17 20.64 9.05 -16.49
CA CYS A 17 20.01 7.90 -17.17
C CYS A 17 20.93 7.18 -18.15
N ALA A 18 22.24 7.15 -17.87
CA ALA A 18 23.25 6.52 -18.72
C ALA A 18 22.92 5.08 -19.15
N GLU A 19 22.32 4.29 -18.26
CA GLU A 19 21.91 2.89 -18.51
C GLU A 19 20.91 2.76 -19.68
N HIS A 20 20.09 3.78 -19.94
CA HIS A 20 18.96 3.70 -20.86
C HIS A 20 19.19 4.39 -22.21
N LEU A 21 20.11 5.37 -22.26
CA LEU A 21 20.33 6.24 -23.40
C LEU A 21 20.65 5.52 -24.72
N GLU A 22 21.48 4.48 -24.66
CA GLU A 22 21.82 3.67 -25.86
C GLU A 22 20.57 3.01 -26.48
N ARG A 23 19.66 2.54 -25.63
CA ARG A 23 18.42 1.92 -26.07
C ARG A 23 17.48 2.96 -26.68
N CYS A 24 17.35 4.12 -26.04
CA CYS A 24 16.58 5.25 -26.53
C CYS A 24 17.09 5.68 -27.92
N ALA A 25 18.37 5.98 -28.06
CA ALA A 25 19.02 6.38 -29.31
C ALA A 25 18.85 5.34 -30.42
N ARG A 26 19.03 4.03 -30.09
CA ARG A 26 18.81 2.95 -31.05
C ARG A 26 17.39 2.89 -31.60
N SER A 27 16.38 3.29 -30.82
CA SER A 27 15.01 3.36 -31.31
C SER A 27 14.81 4.45 -32.36
N LEU A 28 15.59 5.54 -32.27
CA LEU A 28 15.56 6.68 -33.21
C LEU A 28 16.38 6.38 -34.48
N THR A 29 17.54 5.71 -34.36
CA THR A 29 18.31 5.27 -35.53
C THR A 29 17.53 4.30 -36.41
N LYS A 30 16.64 3.51 -35.86
CA LYS A 30 15.80 2.52 -36.56
C LYS A 30 14.49 3.10 -37.14
N GLN A 31 14.21 4.39 -36.98
CA GLN A 31 13.01 5.01 -37.55
C GLN A 31 13.02 4.98 -39.08
N THR A 32 11.83 4.75 -39.65
CA THR A 32 11.63 4.66 -41.12
C THR A 32 11.56 6.02 -41.84
N ILE A 33 11.47 7.11 -41.09
CA ILE A 33 11.62 8.46 -41.67
C ILE A 33 13.04 8.65 -42.20
N ARG A 34 13.21 9.43 -43.34
CA ARG A 34 14.53 9.72 -43.88
C ARG A 34 15.36 10.51 -42.86
N LYS A 35 16.63 10.13 -42.66
CA LYS A 35 17.52 10.80 -41.69
C LYS A 35 17.74 12.29 -42.01
N SER A 36 17.68 12.70 -43.28
CA SER A 36 17.68 14.11 -43.67
C SER A 36 16.45 14.89 -43.24
N GLN A 37 15.40 14.23 -42.81
CA GLN A 37 14.15 14.85 -42.32
C GLN A 37 14.02 14.80 -40.79
N LEU A 38 14.98 14.19 -40.10
CA LEU A 38 14.97 13.98 -38.64
C LEU A 38 16.05 14.82 -37.97
N GLU A 39 15.67 15.49 -36.92
CA GLU A 39 16.58 16.07 -35.93
C GLU A 39 16.31 15.45 -34.57
N VAL A 40 17.35 15.04 -33.86
CA VAL A 40 17.28 14.54 -32.49
C VAL A 40 18.10 15.45 -31.60
N ILE A 41 17.52 15.97 -30.53
CA ILE A 41 18.14 16.94 -29.63
C ILE A 41 18.20 16.36 -28.25
N PHE A 42 19.38 15.87 -27.83
CA PHE A 42 19.64 15.51 -26.43
C PHE A 42 20.00 16.77 -25.65
N VAL A 43 19.25 17.04 -24.59
CA VAL A 43 19.53 18.15 -23.67
C VAL A 43 19.91 17.54 -22.33
N ASN A 44 21.21 17.56 -22.03
CA ASN A 44 21.74 17.11 -20.74
C ASN A 44 21.52 18.18 -19.67
N ASP A 45 20.75 17.86 -18.65
CA ASP A 45 20.36 18.77 -17.57
C ASP A 45 21.27 18.58 -16.34
N GLY A 46 22.59 18.63 -16.57
CA GLY A 46 23.60 18.55 -15.51
C GLY A 46 23.71 17.15 -14.87
N SER A 47 23.72 16.08 -15.67
CA SER A 47 23.91 14.70 -15.20
C SER A 47 25.29 14.48 -14.60
N LYS A 48 25.37 13.53 -13.61
CA LYS A 48 26.61 13.18 -12.90
C LYS A 48 27.04 11.70 -13.13
N ASP A 49 26.34 10.93 -13.98
CA ASP A 49 26.45 9.49 -14.15
C ASP A 49 27.01 9.04 -15.51
N GLY A 50 27.71 9.91 -16.25
CA GLY A 50 28.20 9.60 -17.59
C GLY A 50 27.17 9.76 -18.72
N SER A 51 25.94 10.21 -18.45
CA SER A 51 24.92 10.47 -19.48
C SER A 51 25.37 11.51 -20.52
N GLY A 52 26.09 12.57 -20.08
CA GLY A 52 26.61 13.63 -20.96
C GLY A 52 27.60 13.09 -22.00
N GLU A 53 28.54 12.24 -21.57
CA GLU A 53 29.54 11.61 -22.45
C GLU A 53 28.88 10.72 -23.51
N ILE A 54 27.85 9.96 -23.11
CA ILE A 54 27.10 9.12 -24.06
C ILE A 54 26.39 9.99 -25.10
N CYS A 55 25.72 11.07 -24.69
CA CYS A 55 25.02 11.97 -25.58
C CYS A 55 25.98 12.68 -26.57
N LYS A 56 27.16 13.11 -26.09
CA LYS A 56 28.21 13.70 -26.91
C LYS A 56 28.69 12.71 -27.95
N ARG A 57 29.04 11.52 -27.59
CA ARG A 57 29.44 10.44 -28.48
C ARG A 57 28.37 10.12 -29.54
N LEU A 58 27.08 10.08 -29.14
CA LEU A 58 25.97 9.86 -30.08
C LEU A 58 25.85 11.01 -31.09
N SER A 59 26.11 12.26 -30.69
CA SER A 59 26.09 13.42 -31.60
C SER A 59 27.25 13.43 -32.58
N GLU A 60 28.41 12.88 -32.21
CA GLU A 60 29.55 12.68 -33.09
C GLU A 60 29.33 11.53 -34.09
N GLN A 61 28.62 10.49 -33.65
CA GLN A 61 28.33 9.30 -34.45
C GLN A 61 27.23 9.52 -35.52
N TYR A 62 26.23 10.35 -35.21
CA TYR A 62 25.05 10.53 -36.09
C TYR A 62 24.81 11.98 -36.41
N SER A 63 24.90 12.37 -37.71
CA SER A 63 24.75 13.75 -38.17
C SER A 63 23.41 14.41 -37.89
N PHE A 64 22.34 13.60 -37.67
CA PHE A 64 21.02 14.08 -37.35
C PHE A 64 20.79 14.21 -35.80
N VAL A 65 21.78 13.88 -34.98
CA VAL A 65 21.77 14.03 -33.54
C VAL A 65 22.52 15.28 -33.13
N LYS A 66 21.93 16.06 -32.24
CA LYS A 66 22.50 17.24 -31.60
C LYS A 66 22.58 17.02 -30.12
N PHE A 67 23.65 17.51 -29.54
CA PHE A 67 23.87 17.48 -28.09
C PHE A 67 23.96 18.90 -27.55
N PHE A 68 23.28 19.14 -26.43
CA PHE A 68 23.34 20.39 -25.71
C PHE A 68 23.47 20.09 -24.20
N ASP A 69 24.44 20.72 -23.57
CA ASP A 69 24.75 20.59 -22.13
C ASP A 69 24.34 21.86 -21.38
N LYS A 70 23.71 21.73 -20.23
CA LYS A 70 23.31 22.86 -19.38
C LYS A 70 23.34 22.50 -17.89
N GLU A 71 23.38 23.52 -17.05
CA GLU A 71 23.18 23.35 -15.62
C GLU A 71 21.76 22.82 -15.33
N ASN A 72 21.65 22.04 -14.25
CA ASN A 72 20.38 21.42 -13.88
C ASN A 72 19.31 22.48 -13.58
N GLY A 73 18.22 22.46 -14.34
CA GLY A 73 17.05 23.31 -14.21
C GLY A 73 15.74 22.53 -14.18
N GLY A 74 15.80 21.19 -14.21
CA GLY A 74 14.65 20.29 -14.24
C GLY A 74 14.12 20.01 -15.65
N VAL A 75 13.26 19.00 -15.75
CA VAL A 75 12.74 18.45 -17.01
C VAL A 75 12.07 19.50 -17.90
N SER A 76 11.30 20.44 -17.33
CA SER A 76 10.67 21.55 -18.04
C SER A 76 11.69 22.45 -18.72
N SER A 77 12.77 22.80 -18.00
CA SER A 77 13.86 23.64 -18.50
C SER A 77 14.62 22.94 -19.62
N ALA A 78 14.90 21.65 -19.50
CA ALA A 78 15.55 20.85 -20.54
C ALA A 78 14.66 20.75 -21.79
N ARG A 79 13.36 20.48 -21.66
CA ARG A 79 12.41 20.46 -22.78
C ARG A 79 12.32 21.84 -23.47
N ASN A 80 12.25 22.91 -22.68
CA ASN A 80 12.23 24.29 -23.22
C ASN A 80 13.48 24.63 -24.04
N THR A 81 14.65 24.22 -23.56
CA THR A 81 15.91 24.35 -24.31
C THR A 81 15.82 23.60 -25.64
N GLY A 82 15.32 22.35 -25.62
CA GLY A 82 15.11 21.58 -26.84
C GLY A 82 14.12 22.22 -27.83
N ILE A 83 13.02 22.81 -27.32
CA ILE A 83 12.04 23.54 -28.15
C ILE A 83 12.68 24.73 -28.85
N ARG A 84 13.48 25.53 -28.14
CA ARG A 84 14.19 26.71 -28.74
C ARG A 84 15.21 26.31 -29.81
N LEU A 85 15.82 25.12 -29.68
CA LEU A 85 16.81 24.59 -30.61
C LEU A 85 16.18 23.88 -31.82
N ALA A 86 14.92 23.49 -31.75
CA ALA A 86 14.22 22.65 -32.70
C ALA A 86 14.02 23.37 -34.04
N LYS A 87 14.51 22.78 -35.16
CA LYS A 87 14.40 23.27 -36.54
C LYS A 87 13.44 22.48 -37.43
N GLY A 88 12.78 21.48 -36.84
CA GLY A 88 11.75 20.69 -37.50
C GLY A 88 10.40 21.39 -37.57
N LYS A 89 9.60 21.08 -38.60
CA LYS A 89 8.21 21.54 -38.76
C LYS A 89 7.35 21.09 -37.55
N TYR A 90 7.67 19.91 -37.01
CA TYR A 90 7.02 19.34 -35.86
C TYR A 90 8.03 19.10 -34.73
N ILE A 91 7.56 19.14 -33.48
CA ILE A 91 8.34 18.79 -32.30
C ILE A 91 7.68 17.61 -31.61
N MET A 92 8.46 16.59 -31.30
CA MET A 92 8.06 15.44 -30.49
C MET A 92 8.94 15.34 -29.24
N PHE A 93 8.40 14.72 -28.18
CA PHE A 93 9.14 14.50 -26.95
C PHE A 93 9.33 13.01 -26.74
N LEU A 94 10.50 12.65 -26.22
CA LEU A 94 10.84 11.28 -25.84
C LEU A 94 11.69 11.31 -24.57
N ASP A 95 11.24 10.67 -23.51
CA ASP A 95 12.05 10.57 -22.30
C ASP A 95 13.22 9.61 -22.50
N ALA A 96 14.36 9.91 -21.88
CA ALA A 96 15.64 9.25 -22.16
C ALA A 96 15.69 7.75 -21.78
N ASP A 97 14.76 7.28 -20.96
CA ASP A 97 14.57 5.89 -20.58
C ASP A 97 13.53 5.14 -21.43
N ASP A 98 12.91 5.81 -22.41
CA ASP A 98 11.83 5.26 -23.24
C ASP A 98 12.26 4.98 -24.69
N THR A 99 11.36 4.41 -25.48
CA THR A 99 11.62 4.09 -26.89
C THR A 99 10.39 4.26 -27.77
N LEU A 100 10.60 4.48 -29.08
CA LEU A 100 9.55 4.55 -30.08
C LEU A 100 9.49 3.29 -30.95
N SER A 101 8.29 2.93 -31.42
CA SER A 101 8.15 1.93 -32.50
C SER A 101 8.76 2.42 -33.81
N LYS A 102 9.17 1.47 -34.67
CA LYS A 102 9.94 1.71 -35.89
C LYS A 102 9.33 2.73 -36.85
N ASN A 103 7.98 2.85 -36.88
CA ASN A 103 7.26 3.70 -37.80
C ASN A 103 6.71 5.00 -37.17
N THR A 104 6.90 5.19 -35.86
CA THR A 104 6.23 6.26 -35.12
C THR A 104 6.42 7.64 -35.75
N LEU A 105 7.64 8.05 -36.02
CA LEU A 105 7.90 9.39 -36.53
C LEU A 105 7.25 9.63 -37.91
N LYS A 106 7.34 8.63 -38.80
CA LYS A 106 6.73 8.72 -40.17
C LYS A 106 5.20 8.76 -40.08
N ALA A 107 4.60 7.89 -39.25
CA ALA A 107 3.14 7.81 -39.11
C ALA A 107 2.56 9.09 -38.50
N VAL A 108 3.13 9.56 -37.38
CA VAL A 108 2.64 10.77 -36.70
C VAL A 108 2.78 12.02 -37.56
N THR A 109 3.94 12.23 -38.21
CA THR A 109 4.13 13.42 -39.04
C THR A 109 3.29 13.38 -40.32
N GLY A 110 3.07 12.19 -40.90
CA GLY A 110 2.17 12.01 -42.04
C GLY A 110 0.70 12.23 -41.68
N PHE A 111 0.26 11.80 -40.49
CA PHE A 111 -1.05 12.11 -39.96
C PHE A 111 -1.21 13.60 -39.71
N PHE A 112 -0.22 14.23 -39.10
CA PHE A 112 -0.26 15.67 -38.79
C PHE A 112 -0.30 16.53 -40.06
N ASP A 113 0.42 16.16 -41.12
CA ASP A 113 0.35 16.90 -42.40
C ASP A 113 -1.08 16.91 -43.01
N LYS A 114 -1.83 15.81 -42.86
CA LYS A 114 -3.21 15.69 -43.36
C LYS A 114 -4.19 16.57 -42.58
N HIS A 115 -3.92 16.78 -41.30
CA HIS A 115 -4.80 17.47 -40.37
C HIS A 115 -4.16 18.72 -39.78
N TYR A 116 -3.24 19.36 -40.55
CA TYR A 116 -2.42 20.46 -40.04
C TYR A 116 -3.25 21.62 -39.53
N ASP A 117 -4.29 22.02 -40.29
CA ASP A 117 -5.13 23.16 -39.93
C ASP A 117 -6.17 22.81 -38.83
N GLU A 118 -6.47 21.52 -38.64
CA GLU A 118 -7.50 21.06 -37.73
C GLU A 118 -7.01 20.93 -36.29
N VAL A 119 -5.76 20.52 -36.04
CA VAL A 119 -5.20 20.24 -34.73
C VAL A 119 -3.84 20.89 -34.52
N ASP A 120 -3.50 21.18 -33.27
CA ASP A 120 -2.19 21.69 -32.87
C ASP A 120 -1.38 20.65 -32.08
N LEU A 121 -2.04 19.52 -31.67
CA LEU A 121 -1.46 18.41 -30.98
C LEU A 121 -1.96 17.08 -31.56
N VAL A 122 -1.03 16.15 -31.81
CA VAL A 122 -1.32 14.78 -32.19
C VAL A 122 -0.75 13.86 -31.12
N THR A 123 -1.62 13.02 -30.53
CA THR A 123 -1.23 11.96 -29.59
C THR A 123 -1.17 10.60 -30.30
N TYR A 124 -0.49 9.66 -29.70
CA TYR A 124 -0.36 8.29 -30.19
C TYR A 124 -0.28 7.31 -29.03
N LYS A 125 -0.28 5.99 -29.32
CA LYS A 125 -0.38 4.96 -28.30
C LYS A 125 0.83 4.94 -27.37
N ILE A 126 0.62 4.90 -26.05
CA ILE A 126 1.63 4.65 -25.03
C ILE A 126 1.45 3.26 -24.46
N ILE A 127 2.52 2.45 -24.44
CA ILE A 127 2.52 1.05 -24.00
C ILE A 127 3.50 0.91 -22.84
N PRO A 128 3.00 0.81 -21.61
CA PRO A 128 3.86 0.59 -20.45
C PRO A 128 4.38 -0.85 -20.43
N TYR A 129 5.67 -1.04 -20.12
CA TYR A 129 6.29 -2.37 -20.02
C TYR A 129 7.42 -2.41 -18.98
N TRP A 130 7.70 -3.63 -18.48
CA TRP A 130 8.82 -3.95 -17.61
C TRP A 130 9.27 -5.39 -17.83
N LYS A 131 10.58 -5.64 -17.99
CA LYS A 131 11.15 -6.99 -18.16
C LYS A 131 10.35 -7.87 -19.16
N LYS A 132 10.04 -7.35 -20.35
CA LYS A 132 9.24 -8.00 -21.40
C LYS A 132 7.74 -8.15 -21.09
N GLN A 133 7.25 -7.79 -19.90
CA GLN A 133 5.83 -7.78 -19.57
C GLN A 133 5.19 -6.45 -20.00
N ARG A 134 4.06 -6.51 -20.72
CA ARG A 134 3.24 -5.34 -21.03
C ARG A 134 2.18 -5.16 -19.95
N TYR A 135 1.91 -3.90 -19.61
CA TYR A 135 0.85 -3.53 -18.67
C TYR A 135 -0.39 -2.99 -19.40
N ALA A 136 -1.48 -2.79 -18.65
CA ALA A 136 -2.70 -2.24 -19.19
C ALA A 136 -2.46 -0.85 -19.79
N LEU A 137 -3.10 -0.58 -20.92
CA LEU A 137 -3.06 0.73 -21.54
C LEU A 137 -3.80 1.78 -20.68
N HIS A 138 -3.41 3.04 -20.84
CA HIS A 138 -4.10 4.15 -20.18
C HIS A 138 -5.59 4.18 -20.57
N SER A 139 -6.46 4.59 -19.63
CA SER A 139 -7.92 4.57 -19.81
C SER A 139 -8.43 5.34 -21.02
N ARG A 140 -7.71 6.40 -21.46
CA ARG A 140 -8.07 7.17 -22.65
C ARG A 140 -8.16 6.34 -23.94
N PHE A 141 -7.39 5.26 -24.05
CA PHE A 141 -7.44 4.36 -25.21
C PHE A 141 -8.68 3.47 -25.26
N LYS A 142 -9.56 3.55 -24.25
CA LYS A 142 -10.93 3.01 -24.31
C LYS A 142 -11.91 3.98 -24.99
N VAL A 143 -11.53 5.26 -25.06
CA VAL A 143 -12.31 6.31 -25.73
C VAL A 143 -11.79 6.52 -27.17
N LEU A 144 -10.44 6.60 -27.33
CA LEU A 144 -9.79 6.65 -28.62
C LEU A 144 -9.94 5.30 -29.36
N GLY A 145 -10.63 5.30 -30.46
CA GLY A 145 -10.84 4.14 -31.32
C GLY A 145 -9.83 4.05 -32.46
N ASP A 146 -10.13 4.68 -33.56
CA ASP A 146 -9.31 4.71 -34.79
C ASP A 146 -8.55 6.04 -34.95
N SER A 147 -7.60 6.09 -35.88
CA SER A 147 -6.90 7.32 -36.23
C SER A 147 -7.89 8.40 -36.73
N GLY A 148 -7.83 9.60 -36.17
CA GLY A 148 -8.76 10.68 -36.50
C GLY A 148 -8.55 11.93 -35.67
N VAL A 149 -9.36 12.94 -35.95
CA VAL A 149 -9.46 14.17 -35.15
C VAL A 149 -10.66 14.06 -34.21
N TYR A 150 -10.45 14.32 -32.94
CA TYR A 150 -11.44 14.24 -31.87
C TYR A 150 -11.69 15.62 -31.30
N ASP A 151 -12.94 16.08 -31.34
CA ASP A 151 -13.37 17.29 -30.60
C ASP A 151 -13.49 16.94 -29.11
N LEU A 152 -12.69 17.60 -28.28
CA LEU A 152 -12.56 17.29 -26.86
C LEU A 152 -13.76 17.68 -26.00
N ASN A 153 -14.66 18.49 -26.52
CA ASN A 153 -15.90 18.89 -25.84
C ASN A 153 -17.11 18.05 -26.29
N GLU A 154 -16.95 17.19 -27.30
CA GLU A 154 -18.04 16.38 -27.82
C GLU A 154 -18.17 15.04 -27.08
N GLY A 155 -19.32 14.78 -26.47
CA GLY A 155 -19.67 13.51 -25.83
C GLY A 155 -18.59 12.99 -24.88
N ARG A 156 -18.18 11.73 -25.08
CA ARG A 156 -17.16 11.06 -24.25
C ARG A 156 -15.71 11.43 -24.57
N ASN A 157 -15.47 12.22 -25.61
CA ASN A 157 -14.12 12.63 -26.00
C ASN A 157 -13.43 13.48 -24.91
N CYS A 158 -14.20 14.16 -24.06
CA CYS A 158 -13.64 14.89 -22.91
C CYS A 158 -12.77 14.00 -22.00
N TYR A 159 -13.00 12.67 -21.98
CA TYR A 159 -12.20 11.73 -21.20
C TYR A 159 -10.91 11.24 -21.88
N ILE A 160 -10.55 11.80 -23.03
CA ILE A 160 -9.24 11.58 -23.68
C ILE A 160 -8.09 12.17 -22.86
N CYS A 161 -8.23 12.53 -21.66
CA CYS A 161 -7.28 13.16 -20.75
C CYS A 161 -5.81 12.93 -21.15
N GLN A 162 -5.22 13.88 -21.89
CA GLN A 162 -3.82 13.82 -22.31
C GLN A 162 -2.92 14.25 -21.14
N THR A 163 -2.28 13.30 -20.48
CA THR A 163 -1.48 13.49 -19.26
C THR A 163 -0.06 12.96 -19.40
N THR A 164 0.44 12.77 -20.61
CA THR A 164 1.77 12.18 -20.87
C THR A 164 2.36 12.74 -22.15
N MET A 165 3.68 12.67 -22.32
CA MET A 165 4.42 13.33 -23.38
C MET A 165 4.52 12.56 -24.72
N ASN A 166 3.73 11.50 -24.92
CA ASN A 166 3.57 10.85 -26.22
C ASN A 166 2.77 11.74 -27.18
N ILE A 167 3.29 12.89 -27.47
CA ILE A 167 2.68 13.93 -28.31
C ILE A 167 3.61 14.43 -29.42
N CYS A 168 3.00 14.96 -30.45
CA CYS A 168 3.63 15.74 -31.52
C CYS A 168 2.91 17.07 -31.65
N ILE A 169 3.63 18.17 -31.70
CA ILE A 169 3.09 19.52 -31.80
C ILE A 169 3.63 20.27 -33.00
N LYS A 170 3.00 21.36 -33.38
CA LYS A 170 3.52 22.30 -34.38
C LYS A 170 4.70 23.08 -33.82
N ASN A 171 5.75 23.24 -34.62
CA ASN A 171 6.74 24.24 -34.36
C ASN A 171 6.27 25.56 -35.02
N LEU A 172 5.98 26.56 -34.21
CA LEU A 172 5.50 27.88 -34.67
C LEU A 172 6.65 28.87 -34.87
N GLY A 173 7.91 28.41 -34.71
CA GLY A 173 9.11 29.22 -34.78
C GLY A 173 9.50 29.82 -33.42
N GLU A 174 10.62 30.55 -33.45
CA GLU A 174 11.22 31.15 -32.26
C GLU A 174 10.27 32.13 -31.57
N GLY A 175 10.15 31.99 -30.26
CA GLY A 175 9.31 32.82 -29.38
C GLY A 175 7.79 32.60 -29.55
N LYS A 176 7.32 31.77 -30.50
CA LYS A 176 5.89 31.48 -30.74
C LYS A 176 5.48 30.09 -30.30
N THR A 177 6.38 29.12 -30.33
CA THR A 177 6.10 27.79 -29.85
C THR A 177 5.95 27.83 -28.34
N PRO A 178 4.82 27.31 -27.77
CA PRO A 178 4.61 27.30 -26.33
C PRO A 178 5.73 26.61 -25.57
N LEU A 179 6.03 27.12 -24.39
CA LEU A 179 7.03 26.58 -23.47
C LEU A 179 6.38 25.99 -22.25
N PHE A 180 7.06 25.05 -21.62
CA PHE A 180 6.67 24.50 -20.30
C PHE A 180 6.81 25.54 -19.20
N ASP A 181 5.94 25.50 -18.21
CA ASP A 181 6.08 26.31 -16.99
C ASP A 181 7.18 25.67 -16.09
N GLU A 182 8.35 26.32 -16.04
CA GLU A 182 9.52 25.84 -15.26
C GLU A 182 9.32 25.91 -13.75
N LYS A 183 8.27 26.61 -13.29
CA LYS A 183 7.91 26.66 -11.87
C LYS A 183 7.16 25.43 -11.41
N LEU A 184 6.50 24.71 -12.32
CA LEU A 184 5.79 23.48 -12.03
C LEU A 184 6.77 22.31 -11.94
N LYS A 185 6.83 21.70 -10.76
CA LYS A 185 7.63 20.48 -10.52
C LYS A 185 6.84 19.19 -10.82
N PHE A 186 5.50 19.32 -10.96
CA PHE A 186 4.56 18.24 -11.25
C PHE A 186 3.45 18.78 -12.15
N HIS A 187 2.87 17.88 -12.98
CA HIS A 187 1.82 18.18 -13.94
C HIS A 187 2.25 19.21 -15.01
N GLU A 188 3.56 19.38 -15.21
CA GLU A 188 4.10 20.21 -16.28
C GLU A 188 3.61 19.73 -17.65
N ASP A 189 3.47 18.42 -17.84
CA ASP A 189 2.94 17.76 -19.02
C ASP A 189 1.45 18.02 -19.22
N ILE A 190 0.64 17.93 -18.17
CA ILE A 190 -0.79 18.25 -18.21
C ILE A 190 -1.00 19.72 -18.55
N ASN A 191 -0.31 20.61 -17.84
CA ASN A 191 -0.40 22.04 -18.07
C ASN A 191 -0.03 22.41 -19.51
N TYR A 192 1.05 21.82 -20.02
CA TYR A 192 1.52 22.04 -21.39
C TYR A 192 0.52 21.54 -22.42
N CYS A 193 0.02 20.31 -22.30
CA CYS A 193 -0.98 19.75 -23.21
C CYS A 193 -2.28 20.56 -23.21
N CYS A 194 -2.77 20.97 -22.03
CA CYS A 194 -3.93 21.84 -21.90
C CYS A 194 -3.74 23.19 -22.62
N GLY A 195 -2.55 23.78 -22.51
CA GLY A 195 -2.20 25.01 -23.19
C GLY A 195 -2.23 24.87 -24.71
N ILE A 196 -1.70 23.77 -25.26
CA ILE A 196 -1.66 23.53 -26.72
C ILE A 196 -3.06 23.31 -27.31
N VAL A 197 -3.94 22.60 -26.65
CA VAL A 197 -5.28 22.27 -27.20
C VAL A 197 -6.32 23.39 -26.97
N ARG A 198 -5.99 24.41 -26.19
CA ARG A 198 -6.91 25.42 -25.67
C ARG A 198 -7.75 26.12 -26.74
N ASP A 199 -7.13 26.51 -27.84
CA ASP A 199 -7.78 27.37 -28.84
C ASP A 199 -8.70 26.60 -29.79
N LYS A 200 -8.35 25.34 -30.10
CA LYS A 200 -9.15 24.47 -30.98
C LYS A 200 -10.02 23.45 -30.27
N MET A 201 -9.69 23.10 -29.03
CA MET A 201 -10.29 21.99 -28.29
C MET A 201 -10.40 20.70 -29.10
N LYS A 202 -9.38 20.43 -29.93
CA LYS A 202 -9.27 19.24 -30.77
C LYS A 202 -7.91 18.57 -30.58
N ILE A 203 -7.91 17.24 -30.66
CA ILE A 203 -6.71 16.43 -30.63
C ILE A 203 -6.70 15.43 -31.78
N GLY A 204 -5.55 15.29 -32.44
CA GLY A 204 -5.33 14.24 -33.43
C GLY A 204 -4.88 12.95 -32.72
N TYR A 205 -5.34 11.81 -33.18
CA TYR A 205 -4.88 10.50 -32.71
C TYR A 205 -4.35 9.66 -33.86
N CYS A 206 -3.08 9.22 -33.78
CA CYS A 206 -2.41 8.33 -34.72
C CYS A 206 -2.24 6.93 -34.09
N LYS A 207 -3.12 5.97 -34.48
CA LYS A 207 -3.17 4.62 -33.92
C LYS A 207 -1.95 3.77 -34.30
N GLU A 208 -1.33 4.05 -35.45
CA GLU A 208 -0.21 3.32 -36.03
C GLU A 208 1.13 3.61 -35.34
N ALA A 209 1.17 4.63 -34.48
CA ALA A 209 2.35 5.03 -33.76
C ALA A 209 2.32 4.53 -32.31
N GLU A 210 3.49 4.10 -31.82
CA GLU A 210 3.60 3.55 -30.45
C GLU A 210 4.81 4.14 -29.72
N TYR A 211 4.57 4.53 -28.48
CA TYR A 211 5.56 4.95 -27.48
C TYR A 211 5.67 3.84 -26.44
N TYR A 212 6.86 3.30 -26.20
CA TYR A 212 7.11 2.27 -25.22
C TYR A 212 7.65 2.89 -23.94
N TYR A 213 6.80 2.97 -22.93
CA TYR A 213 7.08 3.53 -21.61
C TYR A 213 7.69 2.47 -20.69
N LEU A 214 8.94 2.69 -20.25
CA LEU A 214 9.62 1.79 -19.33
C LEU A 214 9.20 2.08 -17.89
N ARG A 215 8.47 1.15 -17.28
CA ARG A 215 8.22 1.19 -15.84
C ARG A 215 9.38 0.53 -15.09
N HIS A 216 10.07 1.27 -14.25
CA HIS A 216 11.12 0.74 -13.38
C HIS A 216 10.99 1.33 -11.97
N PRO A 217 11.47 0.62 -10.91
CA PRO A 217 11.28 1.05 -9.50
C PRO A 217 11.89 2.42 -9.17
N SER A 218 12.81 2.89 -9.98
CA SER A 218 13.47 4.19 -9.84
C SER A 218 12.81 5.31 -10.64
N SER A 219 11.62 5.10 -11.23
CA SER A 219 10.91 6.15 -11.95
C SER A 219 10.50 7.31 -11.01
N THR A 220 10.45 8.53 -11.54
CA THR A 220 10.16 9.74 -10.75
C THR A 220 8.82 9.66 -10.03
N THR A 221 7.82 9.02 -10.65
CA THR A 221 6.48 8.82 -10.07
C THR A 221 6.47 7.85 -8.89
N ASP A 222 7.39 6.88 -8.86
CA ASP A 222 7.45 5.87 -7.78
C ASP A 222 8.40 6.30 -6.64
N ARG A 223 9.38 7.19 -6.92
CA ARG A 223 10.38 7.66 -5.95
C ARG A 223 9.88 8.73 -4.98
N ARG A 224 8.81 9.44 -5.31
CA ARG A 224 8.37 10.60 -4.53
C ARG A 224 7.14 10.27 -3.72
N GLY A 225 7.28 10.24 -2.39
CA GLY A 225 6.17 10.30 -1.48
C GLY A 225 5.29 11.52 -1.78
N PHE A 226 4.02 11.46 -1.44
CA PHE A 226 3.14 12.61 -1.57
C PHE A 226 3.56 13.67 -0.56
N ALA A 227 4.03 14.81 -1.06
CA ALA A 227 4.36 15.98 -0.24
C ALA A 227 3.30 17.06 -0.47
N TYR A 228 3.02 17.84 0.57
CA TYR A 228 2.01 18.91 0.54
C TYR A 228 2.23 19.92 -0.61
N TYR A 229 3.47 20.24 -0.92
CA TYR A 229 3.79 21.17 -2.02
C TYR A 229 3.34 20.66 -3.40
N ILE A 230 3.31 19.33 -3.62
CA ILE A 230 2.78 18.75 -4.87
C ILE A 230 1.30 19.08 -5.01
N PHE A 231 0.56 19.02 -3.90
CA PHE A 231 -0.85 19.36 -3.89
C PHE A 231 -1.07 20.86 -4.14
N GLU A 232 -0.31 21.73 -3.45
CA GLU A 232 -0.41 23.19 -3.60
C GLU A 232 -0.09 23.65 -5.03
N ASP A 233 1.02 23.24 -5.61
CA ASP A 233 1.44 23.62 -6.97
C ASP A 233 0.41 23.19 -8.01
N THR A 234 -0.09 21.96 -7.89
CA THR A 234 -1.08 21.44 -8.86
C THR A 234 -2.44 22.10 -8.70
N MET A 235 -2.88 22.42 -7.47
CA MET A 235 -4.13 23.16 -7.25
C MET A 235 -4.04 24.57 -7.80
N ALA A 236 -2.94 25.29 -7.59
CA ALA A 236 -2.73 26.61 -8.17
C ALA A 236 -2.72 26.58 -9.71
N MET A 237 -2.18 25.52 -10.31
CA MET A 237 -2.25 25.29 -11.75
C MET A 237 -3.71 25.14 -12.24
N TRP A 238 -4.53 24.30 -11.55
CA TRP A 238 -5.93 24.10 -11.93
C TRP A 238 -6.77 25.38 -11.77
N GLU A 239 -6.54 26.14 -10.70
CA GLU A 239 -7.17 27.43 -10.49
C GLU A 239 -6.87 28.41 -11.65
N ARG A 240 -5.61 28.48 -12.08
CA ARG A 240 -5.21 29.29 -13.24
C ARG A 240 -5.83 28.79 -14.56
N LEU A 241 -5.93 27.49 -14.78
CA LEU A 241 -6.54 26.92 -15.97
C LEU A 241 -8.05 27.15 -16.04
N PHE A 242 -8.74 27.16 -14.89
CA PHE A 242 -10.19 27.38 -14.83
C PHE A 242 -10.59 28.86 -14.80
N ALA A 243 -9.73 29.75 -14.31
CA ALA A 243 -10.02 31.16 -14.10
C ALA A 243 -10.60 31.90 -15.35
N PRO A 244 -10.07 31.67 -16.59
CA PRO A 244 -10.58 32.37 -17.77
C PRO A 244 -12.04 32.06 -18.14
N TYR A 245 -12.58 30.93 -17.62
CA TYR A 245 -13.87 30.39 -18.04
C TYR A 245 -15.02 30.66 -17.03
N GLY A 246 -14.70 31.19 -15.83
CA GLY A 246 -15.70 31.38 -14.77
C GLY A 246 -16.35 30.04 -14.39
N ASP A 247 -17.70 29.97 -14.57
CA ASP A 247 -18.48 28.76 -14.29
C ASP A 247 -18.69 27.88 -15.55
N LYS A 248 -18.27 28.35 -16.73
CA LYS A 248 -18.41 27.62 -18.02
C LYS A 248 -17.10 26.99 -18.46
N VAL A 249 -16.52 26.18 -17.59
CA VAL A 249 -15.26 25.47 -17.88
C VAL A 249 -15.50 24.45 -19.00
N PRO A 250 -14.65 24.38 -20.06
CA PRO A 250 -14.77 23.37 -21.11
C PRO A 250 -14.76 21.94 -20.53
N ARG A 251 -15.60 21.06 -21.06
CA ARG A 251 -15.77 19.67 -20.57
C ARG A 251 -14.46 18.89 -20.51
N TYR A 252 -13.54 19.13 -21.44
CA TYR A 252 -12.21 18.52 -21.40
C TYR A 252 -11.42 18.91 -20.16
N TYR A 253 -11.42 20.18 -19.77
CA TYR A 253 -10.73 20.62 -18.55
C TYR A 253 -11.39 20.10 -17.29
N GLN A 254 -12.71 19.99 -17.28
CA GLN A 254 -13.44 19.33 -16.18
C GLN A 254 -13.01 17.87 -16.04
N ALA A 255 -12.98 17.13 -17.16
CA ALA A 255 -12.66 15.70 -17.15
C ALA A 255 -11.19 15.41 -16.79
N ILE A 256 -10.23 16.24 -17.23
CA ILE A 256 -8.82 16.04 -16.91
C ILE A 256 -8.51 16.43 -15.44
N TYR A 257 -9.19 17.45 -14.91
CA TYR A 257 -9.13 17.75 -13.48
C TYR A 257 -9.69 16.61 -12.63
N LEU A 258 -10.83 16.04 -13.02
CA LEU A 258 -11.35 14.84 -12.37
C LEU A 258 -10.38 13.66 -12.41
N ASN A 259 -9.60 13.52 -13.48
CA ASN A 259 -8.57 12.48 -13.56
C ASN A 259 -7.49 12.68 -12.51
N ASP A 260 -7.03 13.90 -12.33
CA ASP A 260 -6.03 14.26 -11.32
C ASP A 260 -6.59 14.08 -9.90
N LEU A 261 -7.80 14.60 -9.65
CA LEU A 261 -8.48 14.49 -8.36
C LEU A 261 -8.72 13.03 -7.96
N ASN A 262 -9.17 12.19 -8.91
CA ASN A 262 -9.36 10.75 -8.68
C ASN A 262 -8.05 10.09 -8.24
N TRP A 263 -6.93 10.43 -8.87
CA TRP A 263 -5.62 9.89 -8.48
C TRP A 263 -5.20 10.35 -7.08
N LYS A 264 -5.44 11.62 -6.71
CA LYS A 264 -5.14 12.18 -5.39
C LYS A 264 -5.99 11.56 -4.28
N THR A 265 -7.26 11.26 -4.55
CA THR A 265 -8.20 10.77 -3.55
C THR A 265 -8.25 9.24 -3.43
N ILE A 266 -8.00 8.48 -4.52
CA ILE A 266 -7.99 7.00 -4.46
C ILE A 266 -6.86 6.47 -3.56
N GLN A 267 -5.70 7.15 -3.54
CA GLN A 267 -4.53 6.66 -2.82
C GLN A 267 -4.45 7.18 -1.38
N ASP A 268 -5.54 7.68 -0.83
CA ASP A 268 -5.60 8.27 0.52
C ASP A 268 -4.49 9.30 0.77
N ARG A 269 -4.13 10.06 -0.26
CA ARG A 269 -3.04 11.03 -0.21
C ARG A 269 -3.44 12.36 0.40
N LEU A 270 -4.72 12.65 0.39
CA LEU A 270 -5.32 13.81 1.06
C LEU A 270 -6.02 13.32 2.32
N LEU A 271 -5.30 13.26 3.41
CA LEU A 271 -5.81 12.82 4.70
C LEU A 271 -5.52 13.89 5.76
N PRO A 272 -6.41 14.11 6.73
CA PRO A 272 -6.25 15.15 7.74
C PRO A 272 -4.93 15.06 8.51
N TYR A 273 -4.45 13.85 8.77
CA TYR A 273 -3.23 13.62 9.55
C TYR A 273 -1.91 13.89 8.80
N TYR A 274 -1.95 14.15 7.48
CA TYR A 274 -0.75 14.59 6.73
C TYR A 274 -0.54 16.10 6.78
N TYR A 275 -1.51 16.85 7.33
CA TYR A 275 -1.53 18.31 7.31
C TYR A 275 -1.98 18.86 8.66
N SER A 276 -1.64 20.10 8.96
CA SER A 276 -2.37 20.81 10.01
C SER A 276 -3.83 20.98 9.61
N GLU A 277 -4.73 21.00 10.59
CA GLU A 277 -6.19 21.14 10.37
C GLU A 277 -6.52 22.30 9.43
N ALA A 278 -5.98 23.48 9.70
CA ALA A 278 -6.19 24.67 8.85
C ALA A 278 -5.71 24.50 7.40
N LYS A 279 -4.61 23.76 7.17
CA LYS A 279 -4.13 23.48 5.81
C LYS A 279 -4.98 22.45 5.12
N PHE A 280 -5.46 21.44 5.85
CA PHE A 280 -6.37 20.44 5.32
C PHE A 280 -7.69 21.08 4.89
N ASP A 281 -8.32 21.86 5.76
CA ASP A 281 -9.60 22.55 5.49
C ASP A 281 -9.47 23.47 4.28
N LYS A 282 -8.43 24.29 4.23
CA LYS A 282 -8.14 25.14 3.07
C LYS A 282 -7.99 24.33 1.77
N SER A 283 -7.38 23.16 1.82
CA SER A 283 -7.22 22.30 0.65
C SER A 283 -8.56 21.70 0.20
N VAL A 284 -9.40 21.30 1.15
CA VAL A 284 -10.76 20.79 0.88
C VAL A 284 -11.63 21.87 0.26
N ASP A 285 -11.58 23.10 0.77
CA ASP A 285 -12.34 24.24 0.23
C ASP A 285 -11.92 24.58 -1.22
N ARG A 286 -10.63 24.54 -1.51
CA ARG A 286 -10.11 24.74 -2.88
C ARG A 286 -10.61 23.65 -3.83
N ILE A 287 -10.55 22.37 -3.40
CA ILE A 287 -11.10 21.26 -4.18
C ILE A 287 -12.59 21.48 -4.44
N LEU A 288 -13.37 21.79 -3.40
CA LEU A 288 -14.80 22.02 -3.51
C LEU A 288 -15.13 23.15 -4.49
N THR A 289 -14.38 24.24 -4.45
CA THR A 289 -14.52 25.38 -5.35
C THR A 289 -14.36 24.97 -6.82
N LEU A 290 -13.39 24.10 -7.13
CA LEU A 290 -13.21 23.60 -8.49
C LEU A 290 -14.22 22.52 -8.85
N VAL A 291 -14.58 21.63 -7.92
CA VAL A 291 -15.57 20.56 -8.16
C VAL A 291 -16.95 21.14 -8.46
N LYS A 292 -17.34 22.25 -7.83
CA LYS A 292 -18.60 22.96 -8.15
C LYS A 292 -18.71 23.41 -9.60
N LYS A 293 -17.56 23.62 -10.28
CA LYS A 293 -17.51 24.02 -11.69
C LYS A 293 -17.53 22.84 -12.67
N ILE A 294 -17.65 21.61 -12.20
CA ILE A 294 -17.71 20.42 -13.03
C ILE A 294 -19.16 20.03 -13.23
N ASP A 295 -19.58 19.74 -14.45
CA ASP A 295 -20.91 19.26 -14.75
C ASP A 295 -21.14 17.86 -14.16
N ASP A 296 -22.34 17.58 -13.66
CA ASP A 296 -22.64 16.32 -12.98
C ASP A 296 -22.50 15.11 -13.91
N ASP A 297 -22.92 15.25 -15.16
CA ASP A 297 -22.75 14.18 -16.17
C ASP A 297 -21.28 13.86 -16.44
N VAL A 298 -20.38 14.86 -16.38
CA VAL A 298 -18.92 14.62 -16.49
C VAL A 298 -18.40 13.78 -15.33
N ILE A 299 -18.97 13.91 -14.12
CA ILE A 299 -18.66 13.05 -12.97
C ILE A 299 -19.25 11.65 -13.18
N LEU A 300 -20.54 11.56 -13.46
CA LEU A 300 -21.32 10.32 -13.49
C LEU A 300 -20.91 9.39 -14.63
N GLU A 301 -20.64 9.94 -15.82
CA GLU A 301 -20.25 9.15 -17.00
C GLU A 301 -18.77 8.81 -17.06
N ARG A 302 -17.94 9.31 -16.13
CA ARG A 302 -16.50 9.12 -16.19
C ARG A 302 -16.09 7.64 -16.24
N PRO A 303 -15.35 7.19 -17.29
CA PRO A 303 -14.89 5.81 -17.39
C PRO A 303 -13.82 5.49 -16.33
N GLY A 304 -13.96 4.33 -15.67
CA GLY A 304 -12.96 3.82 -14.74
C GLY A 304 -12.91 4.50 -13.37
N MET A 305 -13.82 5.43 -13.08
CA MET A 305 -14.05 5.93 -11.73
C MET A 305 -15.06 5.00 -11.04
N ASP A 306 -14.73 4.59 -9.79
CA ASP A 306 -15.65 3.74 -9.02
C ASP A 306 -16.89 4.53 -8.54
N LEU A 307 -17.98 3.81 -8.29
CA LEU A 307 -19.26 4.41 -7.89
C LEU A 307 -19.19 5.16 -6.57
N TYR A 308 -18.37 4.70 -5.62
CA TYR A 308 -18.17 5.41 -4.34
C TYR A 308 -17.56 6.78 -4.56
N HIS A 309 -16.62 6.88 -5.49
CA HIS A 309 -15.97 8.14 -5.80
C HIS A 309 -16.91 9.09 -6.55
N LYS A 310 -17.67 8.59 -7.52
CA LYS A 310 -18.71 9.37 -8.21
C LYS A 310 -19.73 9.90 -7.21
N HIS A 311 -20.28 9.03 -6.39
CA HIS A 311 -21.23 9.37 -5.34
C HIS A 311 -20.66 10.39 -4.34
N PHE A 312 -19.40 10.19 -3.88
CA PHE A 312 -18.72 11.14 -3.01
C PHE A 312 -18.65 12.53 -3.65
N LEU A 313 -18.23 12.66 -4.90
CA LEU A 313 -18.10 13.93 -5.59
C LEU A 313 -19.46 14.62 -5.78
N ILE A 314 -20.49 13.90 -6.17
CA ILE A 314 -21.85 14.45 -6.30
C ILE A 314 -22.37 14.91 -4.94
N ASN A 315 -22.26 14.07 -3.91
CA ASN A 315 -22.73 14.41 -2.56
C ASN A 315 -21.94 15.59 -1.96
N PHE A 316 -20.61 15.62 -2.17
CA PHE A 316 -19.75 16.73 -1.77
C PHE A 316 -20.13 18.05 -2.47
N LYS A 317 -20.36 17.99 -3.79
CA LYS A 317 -20.80 19.12 -4.60
C LYS A 317 -22.18 19.63 -4.20
N ARG A 318 -23.12 18.75 -3.88
CA ARG A 318 -24.53 19.01 -3.61
C ARG A 318 -24.89 19.16 -2.13
N SER A 319 -23.90 19.22 -1.26
CA SER A 319 -24.10 19.40 0.19
C SER A 319 -25.00 18.34 0.83
N GLY A 320 -24.88 17.07 0.39
CA GLY A 320 -25.54 15.93 1.02
C GLY A 320 -27.03 15.75 0.68
N LYS A 321 -27.53 16.35 -0.39
CA LYS A 321 -28.95 16.23 -0.79
C LYS A 321 -29.25 14.94 -1.59
N VAL A 322 -28.73 13.79 -1.13
CA VAL A 322 -29.00 12.48 -1.71
C VAL A 322 -29.80 11.65 -0.71
N ALA A 323 -30.84 10.98 -1.15
CA ALA A 323 -31.69 10.09 -0.36
C ALA A 323 -31.73 8.69 -0.93
N LEU A 324 -31.98 7.70 -0.06
CA LEU A 324 -32.19 6.32 -0.46
C LEU A 324 -33.68 6.08 -0.76
N GLN A 325 -33.96 5.49 -1.93
CA GLN A 325 -35.26 4.91 -2.28
C GLN A 325 -35.09 3.41 -2.50
N CYS A 326 -36.00 2.62 -1.99
CA CYS A 326 -36.02 1.16 -2.11
C CYS A 326 -37.32 0.74 -2.76
N ASP A 327 -37.26 -0.05 -3.81
CA ASP A 327 -38.39 -0.74 -4.39
C ASP A 327 -38.12 -2.25 -4.51
N GLU A 328 -39.09 -3.03 -5.04
CA GLU A 328 -38.97 -4.48 -5.11
C GLU A 328 -37.88 -4.95 -6.06
N ASP A 329 -37.54 -4.14 -7.05
CA ASP A 329 -36.58 -4.49 -8.08
C ASP A 329 -35.15 -4.03 -7.76
N ALA A 330 -34.99 -2.81 -7.20
CA ALA A 330 -33.66 -2.21 -6.99
C ALA A 330 -33.58 -1.23 -5.83
N LEU A 331 -32.34 -0.92 -5.45
CA LEU A 331 -31.97 0.12 -4.51
C LEU A 331 -31.48 1.34 -5.29
N HIS A 332 -32.01 2.51 -5.01
CA HIS A 332 -31.67 3.75 -5.70
C HIS A 332 -31.14 4.80 -4.73
N LEU A 333 -30.10 5.52 -5.13
CA LEU A 333 -29.73 6.80 -4.52
C LEU A 333 -30.22 7.93 -5.43
N VAL A 334 -31.14 8.71 -4.93
CA VAL A 334 -31.86 9.74 -5.67
C VAL A 334 -31.47 11.12 -5.16
N TYR A 335 -31.26 12.06 -6.06
CA TYR A 335 -31.04 13.45 -5.72
C TYR A 335 -32.36 14.17 -5.45
N ASN A 336 -32.52 14.72 -4.26
CA ASN A 336 -33.74 15.41 -3.81
C ASN A 336 -33.50 16.92 -3.56
N GLY A 337 -32.49 17.53 -4.11
CA GLY A 337 -32.20 18.95 -3.93
C GLY A 337 -32.84 19.87 -4.97
N GLU A 338 -32.68 21.17 -4.80
CA GLU A 338 -32.98 22.14 -5.84
C GLU A 338 -32.01 21.99 -7.00
N THR A 339 -32.52 21.95 -8.20
CA THR A 339 -31.74 21.81 -9.43
C THR A 339 -31.02 23.11 -9.78
N THR A 340 -29.71 23.00 -9.91
CA THR A 340 -28.86 24.06 -10.50
C THR A 340 -27.99 23.51 -11.62
N SER A 341 -28.17 22.26 -12.01
CA SER A 341 -27.36 21.56 -13.00
C SER A 341 -28.13 20.39 -13.65
N LEU A 342 -27.46 19.49 -14.31
CA LEU A 342 -28.02 18.40 -15.10
C LEU A 342 -28.77 17.30 -14.30
N LEU A 343 -28.62 17.25 -12.97
CA LEU A 343 -29.43 16.37 -12.14
C LEU A 343 -30.68 17.10 -11.66
N GLU A 344 -31.84 16.60 -12.05
CA GLU A 344 -33.14 17.07 -11.58
C GLU A 344 -33.55 16.39 -10.27
N GLN A 345 -34.55 16.98 -9.59
CA GLN A 345 -35.10 16.38 -8.37
C GLN A 345 -35.67 14.99 -8.69
N GLY A 346 -35.30 13.99 -7.94
CA GLY A 346 -35.73 12.59 -8.16
C GLY A 346 -34.87 11.82 -9.14
N GLU A 347 -33.83 12.43 -9.74
CA GLU A 347 -32.92 11.73 -10.66
C GLU A 347 -32.04 10.71 -9.94
N THR A 348 -31.95 9.50 -10.47
CA THR A 348 -31.18 8.41 -9.89
C THR A 348 -29.68 8.60 -10.15
N VAL A 349 -28.90 8.74 -9.07
CA VAL A 349 -27.43 8.86 -9.13
C VAL A 349 -26.72 7.52 -8.95
N TYR A 350 -27.41 6.51 -8.43
CA TYR A 350 -26.91 5.16 -8.25
C TYR A 350 -28.06 4.16 -8.16
N GLU A 351 -27.93 3.03 -8.78
CA GLU A 351 -28.89 1.95 -8.79
C GLU A 351 -28.20 0.60 -8.64
N THR A 352 -28.79 -0.31 -7.91
CA THR A 352 -28.33 -1.71 -7.84
C THR A 352 -29.48 -2.65 -7.50
N GLU A 353 -29.60 -3.70 -8.28
CA GLU A 353 -30.53 -4.83 -8.05
C GLU A 353 -30.00 -5.80 -6.98
N LYS A 354 -28.70 -5.76 -6.69
CA LYS A 354 -28.04 -6.73 -5.84
C LYS A 354 -27.01 -6.06 -4.92
N VAL A 355 -27.02 -6.48 -3.67
CA VAL A 355 -26.02 -6.02 -2.69
C VAL A 355 -24.73 -6.80 -2.86
N CYS A 356 -23.60 -6.09 -2.94
CA CYS A 356 -22.29 -6.71 -3.03
C CYS A 356 -21.78 -7.11 -1.63
N ILE A 357 -21.37 -8.36 -1.49
CA ILE A 357 -20.68 -8.90 -0.31
C ILE A 357 -19.23 -9.16 -0.69
N VAL A 358 -18.30 -8.57 0.04
CA VAL A 358 -16.89 -8.91 -0.06
C VAL A 358 -16.61 -10.07 0.88
N ALA A 359 -16.30 -11.25 0.32
CA ALA A 359 -15.95 -12.45 1.06
C ALA A 359 -14.42 -12.52 1.24
N ASP A 360 -13.90 -11.94 2.32
CA ASP A 360 -12.47 -11.92 2.58
C ASP A 360 -11.95 -13.28 3.01
N ARG A 361 -12.69 -13.95 3.88
CA ARG A 361 -12.38 -15.29 4.34
C ARG A 361 -13.56 -16.21 4.06
N LEU A 362 -13.37 -17.15 3.18
CA LEU A 362 -14.32 -18.20 2.86
C LEU A 362 -13.54 -19.50 2.74
N LYS A 363 -13.73 -20.41 3.69
CA LYS A 363 -13.01 -21.69 3.75
C LYS A 363 -13.81 -22.78 4.47
N VAL A 364 -13.41 -24.04 4.28
CA VAL A 364 -13.89 -25.17 5.09
C VAL A 364 -12.70 -25.71 5.89
N ARG A 365 -12.90 -25.82 7.20
CA ARG A 365 -11.90 -26.34 8.12
C ARG A 365 -12.57 -27.12 9.25
N GLY A 366 -12.02 -28.28 9.61
CA GLY A 366 -12.59 -29.13 10.67
C GLY A 366 -14.05 -29.53 10.44
N GLY A 367 -14.52 -29.62 9.18
CA GLY A 367 -15.93 -29.91 8.84
C GLY A 367 -16.86 -28.69 8.95
N ARG A 368 -16.36 -27.52 9.33
CA ARG A 368 -17.12 -26.28 9.42
C ARG A 368 -16.86 -25.39 8.21
N PHE A 369 -17.91 -24.82 7.65
CA PHE A 369 -17.85 -23.72 6.69
C PHE A 369 -17.68 -22.42 7.46
N ILE A 370 -16.66 -21.64 7.12
CA ILE A 370 -16.31 -20.39 7.80
C ILE A 370 -16.41 -19.27 6.77
N PHE A 371 -17.22 -18.27 7.09
CA PHE A 371 -17.39 -17.07 6.30
C PHE A 371 -17.11 -15.82 7.14
N ASP A 372 -16.27 -14.93 6.62
CA ASP A 372 -16.03 -13.61 7.17
C ASP A 372 -15.89 -12.62 6.01
N GLY A 373 -16.67 -11.55 6.04
CA GLY A 373 -16.71 -10.58 4.99
C GLY A 373 -17.53 -9.36 5.39
N PHE A 374 -17.83 -8.51 4.43
CA PHE A 374 -18.62 -7.31 4.70
C PHE A 374 -19.52 -6.92 3.51
N LEU A 375 -20.65 -6.34 3.84
CA LEU A 375 -21.55 -5.71 2.87
C LEU A 375 -20.91 -4.43 2.35
N LYS A 376 -20.83 -4.30 1.03
CA LYS A 376 -20.18 -3.18 0.35
C LYS A 376 -21.16 -2.47 -0.58
N SER A 377 -21.69 -1.32 -0.14
CA SER A 377 -22.48 -0.44 -0.99
C SER A 377 -22.49 1.00 -0.45
N PRO A 378 -22.54 2.04 -1.30
CA PRO A 378 -22.69 3.40 -0.87
C PRO A 378 -24.05 3.66 -0.19
N ILE A 379 -25.06 2.83 -0.44
CA ILE A 379 -26.40 2.96 0.15
C ILE A 379 -26.39 2.90 1.68
N PHE A 380 -25.45 2.18 2.30
CA PHE A 380 -25.38 2.04 3.75
C PHE A 380 -25.00 3.32 4.51
N MET A 381 -24.73 4.42 3.80
CA MET A 381 -24.65 5.74 4.40
C MET A 381 -26.03 6.38 4.64
N TYR A 382 -27.08 5.90 3.99
CA TYR A 382 -28.42 6.48 3.94
C TYR A 382 -29.50 5.59 4.56
N CYS A 383 -29.13 4.42 5.02
CA CYS A 383 -30.02 3.53 5.77
C CYS A 383 -29.38 3.14 7.10
N GLY A 384 -30.20 2.68 8.03
CA GLY A 384 -29.74 2.04 9.25
C GLY A 384 -29.07 0.68 8.97
N LYS A 385 -28.85 -0.07 10.04
CA LYS A 385 -28.32 -1.44 9.97
C LYS A 385 -29.27 -2.32 9.14
N PRO A 386 -28.79 -2.92 8.02
CA PRO A 386 -29.62 -3.84 7.23
C PRO A 386 -29.89 -5.13 7.99
N GLU A 387 -30.96 -5.83 7.63
CA GLU A 387 -31.23 -7.17 8.11
C GLU A 387 -30.57 -8.17 7.17
N VAL A 388 -29.86 -9.16 7.74
CA VAL A 388 -29.21 -10.21 6.94
C VAL A 388 -29.62 -11.56 7.45
N ASN A 389 -30.06 -12.43 6.55
CA ASN A 389 -30.42 -13.80 6.84
C ASN A 389 -29.53 -14.78 6.09
N LEU A 390 -29.04 -15.78 6.77
CA LEU A 390 -28.41 -16.95 6.20
C LEU A 390 -29.49 -18.03 5.99
N ILE A 391 -29.67 -18.44 4.77
CA ILE A 391 -30.63 -19.48 4.41
C ILE A 391 -29.85 -20.74 4.08
N ILE A 392 -30.04 -21.82 4.86
CA ILE A 392 -29.39 -23.12 4.66
C ILE A 392 -30.46 -24.18 4.41
N ASP A 393 -30.40 -24.86 3.27
CA ASP A 393 -31.36 -25.88 2.85
C ASP A 393 -32.84 -25.44 3.02
N GLY A 394 -33.10 -24.12 2.81
CA GLY A 394 -34.42 -23.51 2.94
C GLY A 394 -34.76 -22.93 4.32
N GLU A 395 -34.00 -23.24 5.36
CA GLU A 395 -34.18 -22.67 6.70
C GLU A 395 -33.48 -21.31 6.84
N SER A 396 -34.21 -20.28 7.28
CA SER A 396 -33.70 -18.93 7.47
C SER A 396 -33.20 -18.70 8.91
N ARG A 397 -32.01 -18.10 9.03
CA ARG A 397 -31.41 -17.75 10.31
C ARG A 397 -30.90 -16.28 10.24
N PRO A 398 -31.29 -15.40 11.16
CA PRO A 398 -30.79 -14.05 11.19
C PRO A 398 -29.31 -14.03 11.55
N LEU A 399 -28.55 -13.13 10.92
CA LEU A 399 -27.16 -12.88 11.24
C LEU A 399 -27.01 -11.53 11.95
N GLU A 400 -26.24 -11.52 13.02
CA GLU A 400 -25.84 -10.28 13.66
C GLU A 400 -24.74 -9.61 12.86
N LEU A 401 -24.93 -8.32 12.60
CA LEU A 401 -23.96 -7.49 11.92
C LEU A 401 -23.23 -6.58 12.90
N THR A 402 -21.96 -6.37 12.68
CA THR A 402 -21.14 -5.36 13.36
C THR A 402 -20.61 -4.36 12.34
N HIS A 403 -20.15 -3.18 12.79
CA HIS A 403 -19.45 -2.27 11.88
C HIS A 403 -18.15 -2.90 11.40
N SER A 404 -17.85 -2.70 10.11
CA SER A 404 -16.59 -3.16 9.51
C SER A 404 -15.52 -2.08 9.65
N GLU A 405 -14.29 -2.48 9.98
CA GLU A 405 -13.11 -1.60 9.93
C GLU A 405 -12.69 -1.25 8.49
N ASN A 406 -13.26 -1.95 7.49
CA ASN A 406 -13.04 -1.69 6.06
C ASN A 406 -13.87 -0.51 5.53
N GLU A 407 -14.26 0.44 6.37
CA GLU A 407 -14.97 1.64 5.94
C GLU A 407 -14.23 2.38 4.82
N HIS A 408 -15.01 2.97 3.94
CA HIS A 408 -14.48 3.68 2.79
C HIS A 408 -14.38 5.18 3.06
N TYR A 409 -13.18 5.73 2.91
CA TYR A 409 -12.91 7.15 3.06
C TYR A 409 -12.34 7.75 1.78
N LYS A 410 -12.66 9.01 1.52
CA LYS A 410 -12.04 9.86 0.50
C LYS A 410 -11.72 11.20 1.14
N ALA A 411 -10.47 11.66 1.00
CA ALA A 411 -10.03 12.91 1.58
C ALA A 411 -10.40 13.06 3.08
N GLY A 412 -10.31 11.98 3.86
CA GLY A 412 -10.68 11.96 5.27
C GLY A 412 -12.20 11.98 5.56
N ILE A 413 -13.04 12.09 4.53
CA ILE A 413 -14.50 12.07 4.65
C ILE A 413 -14.99 10.64 4.44
N ARG A 414 -15.82 10.13 5.34
CA ARG A 414 -16.44 8.81 5.20
C ARG A 414 -17.42 8.81 4.03
N THR A 415 -17.19 7.90 3.07
CA THR A 415 -17.98 7.77 1.84
C THR A 415 -18.69 6.43 1.73
N GLY A 416 -18.54 5.57 2.74
CA GLY A 416 -19.24 4.30 2.81
C GLY A 416 -19.21 3.75 4.22
N THR A 417 -20.36 3.27 4.69
CA THR A 417 -20.49 2.47 5.91
C THR A 417 -20.60 1.02 5.46
N PHE A 418 -19.76 0.15 6.02
CA PHE A 418 -19.79 -1.27 5.69
C PHE A 418 -20.19 -2.06 6.93
N TRP A 419 -20.89 -3.16 6.70
CA TRP A 419 -21.37 -4.03 7.75
C TRP A 419 -20.69 -5.38 7.64
N ARG A 420 -20.03 -5.82 8.72
CA ARG A 420 -19.37 -7.11 8.78
C ARG A 420 -20.41 -8.22 8.90
N VAL A 421 -20.21 -9.27 8.09
CA VAL A 421 -21.02 -10.49 8.05
C VAL A 421 -20.12 -11.65 8.42
N GLN A 422 -20.44 -12.33 9.51
CA GLN A 422 -19.72 -13.51 9.95
C GLN A 422 -20.69 -14.64 10.27
N PHE A 423 -20.33 -15.84 9.84
CA PHE A 423 -21.04 -17.05 10.25
C PHE A 423 -20.17 -18.28 10.05
N GLU A 424 -20.48 -19.30 10.81
CA GLU A 424 -19.98 -20.64 10.58
C GLU A 424 -21.07 -21.68 10.85
N PHE A 425 -20.99 -22.79 10.14
CA PHE A 425 -21.89 -23.92 10.33
C PHE A 425 -21.21 -25.24 9.98
N ASP A 426 -21.72 -26.33 10.55
CA ASP A 426 -21.32 -27.68 10.15
C ASP A 426 -21.80 -27.99 8.74
N CYS A 427 -20.87 -28.22 7.83
CA CYS A 427 -21.19 -28.46 6.42
C CYS A 427 -21.46 -29.93 6.07
N ALA A 428 -21.43 -30.87 7.02
CA ALA A 428 -21.53 -32.32 6.75
C ALA A 428 -22.84 -32.74 6.06
N LYS A 429 -23.92 -32.00 6.29
CA LYS A 429 -25.26 -32.33 5.74
C LYS A 429 -25.85 -31.23 4.86
N VAL A 430 -25.13 -30.11 4.66
CA VAL A 430 -25.64 -28.96 3.93
C VAL A 430 -25.51 -29.18 2.42
N ASN A 431 -26.59 -28.94 1.66
CA ASN A 431 -26.64 -29.05 0.19
C ASN A 431 -26.56 -27.70 -0.50
N ASP A 432 -27.19 -26.68 0.07
CA ASP A 432 -27.13 -25.32 -0.45
C ASP A 432 -27.27 -24.27 0.67
N PHE A 433 -26.75 -23.09 0.40
CA PHE A 433 -26.99 -21.92 1.25
C PHE A 433 -26.86 -20.64 0.45
N ARG A 434 -27.53 -19.58 0.93
CA ARG A 434 -27.42 -18.22 0.39
C ARG A 434 -27.54 -17.19 1.50
N ILE A 435 -27.11 -15.97 1.19
CA ILE A 435 -27.28 -14.81 2.06
C ILE A 435 -28.33 -13.91 1.43
N GLU A 436 -29.35 -13.54 2.19
CA GLU A 436 -30.37 -12.57 1.83
C GLU A 436 -30.14 -11.29 2.64
N VAL A 437 -30.19 -10.14 1.96
CA VAL A 437 -30.05 -8.82 2.61
C VAL A 437 -31.35 -8.07 2.46
N ARG A 438 -31.91 -7.56 3.57
CA ARG A 438 -33.09 -6.69 3.58
C ARG A 438 -32.71 -5.27 3.96
N VAL A 439 -33.15 -4.32 3.17
CA VAL A 439 -32.94 -2.89 3.41
C VAL A 439 -34.31 -2.25 3.44
N ASN A 440 -34.64 -1.57 4.54
CA ASN A 440 -35.97 -0.98 4.79
C ASN A 440 -37.14 -1.98 4.59
N GLY A 441 -36.91 -3.26 4.97
CA GLY A 441 -37.92 -4.32 4.85
C GLY A 441 -37.99 -5.03 3.50
N VAL A 442 -37.36 -4.50 2.45
CA VAL A 442 -37.32 -5.10 1.11
C VAL A 442 -36.10 -6.03 0.97
N GLY A 443 -36.31 -7.24 0.44
CA GLY A 443 -35.24 -8.26 0.26
C GLY A 443 -34.54 -8.13 -1.09
N TYR A 444 -33.21 -8.13 -1.06
CA TYR A 444 -32.36 -8.05 -2.28
C TYR A 444 -31.43 -9.26 -2.38
N GLY A 445 -31.22 -9.71 -3.62
CA GLY A 445 -30.22 -10.71 -3.91
C GLY A 445 -28.80 -10.21 -3.65
N THR A 446 -27.85 -11.15 -3.56
CA THR A 446 -26.45 -10.83 -3.29
C THR A 446 -25.52 -11.19 -4.45
N THR A 447 -24.43 -10.44 -4.58
CA THR A 447 -23.29 -10.78 -5.42
C THR A 447 -22.04 -10.83 -4.57
N PHE A 448 -21.04 -11.63 -4.99
CA PHE A 448 -19.82 -11.81 -4.23
C PHE A 448 -18.59 -11.28 -4.96
N TYR A 449 -17.78 -10.49 -4.23
CA TYR A 449 -16.40 -10.20 -4.55
C TYR A 449 -15.51 -11.00 -3.58
N TYR A 450 -14.50 -11.70 -4.08
CA TYR A 450 -13.67 -12.58 -3.27
C TYR A 450 -12.32 -11.94 -2.98
N GLY A 451 -12.01 -11.80 -1.69
CA GLY A 451 -10.75 -11.30 -1.18
C GLY A 451 -9.59 -12.31 -1.35
N PRO A 452 -8.37 -11.90 -0.99
CA PRO A 452 -7.16 -12.71 -1.18
C PRO A 452 -7.10 -13.98 -0.31
N HIS A 453 -7.85 -14.02 0.78
CA HIS A 453 -7.88 -15.14 1.75
C HIS A 453 -9.07 -16.08 1.54
N SER A 454 -9.88 -15.82 0.52
CA SER A 454 -10.99 -16.67 0.15
C SER A 454 -10.53 -17.90 -0.64
N SER A 455 -11.11 -19.07 -0.36
CA SER A 455 -10.91 -20.29 -1.18
C SER A 455 -11.47 -20.16 -2.60
N ILE A 456 -12.34 -19.20 -2.84
CA ILE A 456 -12.79 -18.83 -4.19
C ILE A 456 -12.01 -17.61 -4.67
N ALA A 457 -11.32 -17.71 -5.78
CA ALA A 457 -10.59 -16.58 -6.33
C ALA A 457 -11.43 -15.78 -7.34
N GLN A 458 -11.42 -14.45 -7.21
CA GLN A 458 -12.23 -13.52 -8.02
C GLN A 458 -12.04 -13.67 -9.53
N HIS A 459 -10.83 -13.99 -9.98
CA HIS A 459 -10.48 -14.11 -11.40
C HIS A 459 -10.98 -15.40 -12.05
N ARG A 460 -11.49 -16.38 -11.29
CA ARG A 460 -11.98 -17.65 -11.82
C ARG A 460 -13.35 -17.45 -12.46
N ARG A 461 -13.50 -17.95 -13.68
CA ARG A 461 -14.80 -17.94 -14.36
C ARG A 461 -15.80 -18.90 -13.71
N PHE A 462 -15.34 -20.07 -13.26
CA PHE A 462 -16.11 -21.02 -12.47
C PHE A 462 -15.76 -20.85 -11.00
N LYS A 463 -16.64 -20.20 -10.27
CA LYS A 463 -16.42 -19.84 -8.86
C LYS A 463 -16.73 -21.03 -7.95
N GLY A 464 -15.71 -21.62 -7.39
CA GLY A 464 -15.85 -22.77 -6.51
C GLY A 464 -14.51 -23.23 -5.94
N PHE A 465 -14.57 -24.12 -4.97
CA PHE A 465 -13.41 -24.76 -4.34
C PHE A 465 -13.75 -26.16 -3.86
N SER A 466 -12.73 -26.98 -3.60
CA SER A 466 -12.88 -28.28 -2.94
C SER A 466 -12.22 -28.26 -1.58
N ALA A 467 -12.85 -28.92 -0.62
CA ALA A 467 -12.32 -29.19 0.70
C ALA A 467 -12.44 -30.70 0.99
N ARG A 468 -11.91 -31.14 2.13
CA ARG A 468 -11.98 -32.56 2.50
C ARG A 468 -13.44 -33.00 2.60
N GLY A 469 -13.81 -33.99 1.77
CA GLY A 469 -15.14 -34.58 1.75
C GLY A 469 -16.23 -33.83 0.98
N LEU A 470 -15.96 -32.63 0.46
CA LEU A 470 -16.96 -31.86 -0.29
C LEU A 470 -16.36 -30.98 -1.41
N VAL A 471 -17.24 -30.54 -2.29
CA VAL A 471 -16.98 -29.49 -3.28
C VAL A 471 -18.11 -28.45 -3.21
N CYS A 472 -17.73 -27.17 -3.20
CA CYS A 472 -18.63 -26.02 -3.13
C CYS A 472 -18.52 -25.17 -4.39
N ARG A 473 -19.68 -24.73 -4.93
CA ARG A 473 -19.78 -23.81 -6.07
C ARG A 473 -20.68 -22.65 -5.72
N GLU A 474 -20.26 -21.44 -6.09
CA GLU A 474 -21.14 -20.26 -6.08
C GLU A 474 -21.65 -19.96 -7.49
N ALA A 475 -22.92 -19.66 -7.61
CA ALA A 475 -23.55 -19.16 -8.81
C ALA A 475 -24.75 -18.26 -8.44
N ASN A 476 -24.79 -17.05 -9.00
CA ASN A 476 -25.88 -16.09 -8.80
C ASN A 476 -26.21 -15.77 -7.33
N GLY A 477 -25.20 -15.71 -6.48
CA GLY A 477 -25.37 -15.40 -5.05
C GLY A 477 -25.73 -16.61 -4.16
N ALA A 478 -25.89 -17.79 -4.74
CA ALA A 478 -26.17 -19.03 -4.01
C ALA A 478 -24.98 -20.01 -4.07
N PHE A 479 -24.77 -20.71 -2.97
CA PHE A 479 -23.73 -21.73 -2.84
C PHE A 479 -24.34 -23.12 -2.87
N THR A 480 -23.82 -23.97 -3.74
CA THR A 480 -24.19 -25.39 -3.83
C THR A 480 -23.05 -26.24 -3.26
N VAL A 481 -23.34 -27.12 -2.33
CA VAL A 481 -22.39 -28.04 -1.70
C VAL A 481 -22.71 -29.47 -2.17
N ARG A 482 -21.71 -30.26 -2.51
CA ARG A 482 -21.85 -31.68 -2.87
C ARG A 482 -20.81 -32.49 -2.11
N HIS A 483 -21.25 -33.59 -1.53
CA HIS A 483 -20.44 -34.45 -0.66
C HIS A 483 -19.91 -35.67 -1.44
N PHE A 484 -18.63 -36.00 -1.20
CA PHE A 484 -18.03 -37.23 -1.72
C PHE A 484 -18.52 -38.47 -0.91
N PRO A 485 -18.71 -39.64 -1.57
CA PRO A 485 -18.35 -39.97 -2.96
C PRO A 485 -19.46 -39.75 -3.99
N SER A 486 -20.46 -38.90 -3.80
CA SER A 486 -21.57 -38.74 -4.73
C SER A 486 -21.12 -38.41 -6.16
N PHE A 487 -21.88 -38.91 -7.16
CA PHE A 487 -21.63 -38.61 -8.58
C PHE A 487 -21.66 -37.09 -8.85
N GLY A 488 -22.58 -36.38 -8.21
CA GLY A 488 -22.64 -34.92 -8.29
C GLY A 488 -21.39 -34.20 -7.80
N ALA A 489 -20.78 -34.69 -6.73
CA ALA A 489 -19.52 -34.13 -6.20
C ALA A 489 -18.36 -34.39 -7.17
N VAL A 490 -18.24 -35.60 -7.72
CA VAL A 490 -17.18 -35.94 -8.69
C VAL A 490 -17.29 -35.09 -9.94
N THR A 491 -18.51 -34.98 -10.51
CA THR A 491 -18.77 -34.18 -11.70
C THR A 491 -18.45 -32.69 -11.47
N LEU A 492 -18.87 -32.14 -10.32
CA LEU A 492 -18.64 -30.75 -9.98
C LEU A 492 -17.13 -30.48 -9.79
N MET A 493 -16.42 -31.41 -9.15
CA MET A 493 -14.96 -31.33 -8.96
C MET A 493 -14.21 -31.37 -10.30
N LEU A 494 -14.58 -32.25 -11.21
CA LEU A 494 -13.96 -32.32 -12.54
C LEU A 494 -14.17 -31.02 -13.33
N ARG A 495 -15.40 -30.47 -13.30
CA ARG A 495 -15.70 -29.16 -13.92
C ARG A 495 -14.87 -28.04 -13.32
N LEU A 496 -14.70 -28.02 -12.00
CA LEU A 496 -13.88 -27.03 -11.28
C LEU A 496 -12.41 -27.13 -11.72
N LEU A 497 -11.83 -28.32 -11.76
CA LEU A 497 -10.45 -28.56 -12.17
C LEU A 497 -10.19 -28.14 -13.62
N ILE A 498 -11.06 -28.57 -14.54
CA ILE A 498 -10.94 -28.25 -15.97
C ILE A 498 -11.06 -26.74 -16.19
N SER A 499 -12.09 -26.10 -15.60
CA SER A 499 -12.30 -24.66 -15.74
C SER A 499 -11.12 -23.85 -15.17
N ASN A 500 -10.62 -24.25 -13.99
CA ASN A 500 -9.46 -23.60 -13.37
C ASN A 500 -8.19 -23.77 -14.19
N PHE A 501 -7.94 -24.96 -14.76
CA PHE A 501 -6.78 -25.21 -15.61
C PHE A 501 -6.76 -24.27 -16.82
N PHE A 502 -7.85 -24.17 -17.57
CA PHE A 502 -7.93 -23.26 -18.71
C PHE A 502 -7.86 -21.79 -18.31
N CYS A 503 -8.44 -21.43 -17.17
CA CYS A 503 -8.35 -20.07 -16.62
C CYS A 503 -6.89 -19.70 -16.34
N TYR A 504 -6.14 -20.56 -15.64
CA TYR A 504 -4.74 -20.29 -15.30
C TYR A 504 -3.82 -20.34 -16.51
N LEU A 505 -4.07 -21.27 -17.46
CA LEU A 505 -3.31 -21.34 -18.72
C LEU A 505 -3.39 -19.99 -19.47
N ARG A 506 -4.56 -19.34 -19.43
CA ARG A 506 -4.79 -18.05 -20.09
C ARG A 506 -4.22 -16.85 -19.31
N ILE A 507 -4.38 -16.82 -17.98
CA ILE A 507 -4.11 -15.63 -17.17
C ILE A 507 -2.69 -15.64 -16.60
N LYS A 508 -2.23 -16.79 -16.06
CA LYS A 508 -0.94 -16.92 -15.38
C LYS A 508 -0.42 -18.36 -15.40
N PRO A 509 0.12 -18.85 -16.52
CA PRO A 509 0.55 -20.25 -16.68
C PRO A 509 1.55 -20.74 -15.62
N ALA A 510 2.42 -19.85 -15.14
CA ALA A 510 3.42 -20.13 -14.09
C ALA A 510 2.81 -20.61 -12.74
N VAL A 511 1.49 -20.47 -12.55
CA VAL A 511 0.80 -20.95 -11.34
C VAL A 511 0.53 -22.46 -11.41
N ILE A 512 0.40 -23.05 -12.60
CA ILE A 512 -0.03 -24.44 -12.80
C ILE A 512 0.90 -25.46 -12.11
N PRO A 513 2.23 -25.43 -12.28
CA PRO A 513 3.12 -26.39 -11.62
C PRO A 513 2.96 -26.35 -10.09
N ASN A 514 2.94 -25.17 -9.49
CA ASN A 514 2.77 -25.02 -8.05
C ASN A 514 1.39 -25.52 -7.56
N ARG A 515 0.33 -25.38 -8.37
CA ARG A 515 -0.98 -25.95 -8.03
C ARG A 515 -0.99 -27.47 -8.07
N ILE A 516 -0.29 -28.09 -9.02
CA ILE A 516 -0.12 -29.55 -9.07
C ILE A 516 0.59 -30.01 -7.80
N THR A 517 1.72 -29.38 -7.43
CA THR A 517 2.39 -29.62 -6.15
C THR A 517 1.41 -29.49 -4.97
N GLY A 518 0.62 -28.40 -4.95
CA GLY A 518 -0.37 -28.19 -3.90
C GLY A 518 -1.41 -29.30 -3.78
N TYR A 519 -1.97 -29.80 -4.89
CA TYR A 519 -2.91 -30.93 -4.85
C TYR A 519 -2.28 -32.21 -4.32
N LEU A 520 -1.04 -32.51 -4.72
CA LEU A 520 -0.30 -33.71 -4.27
C LEU A 520 0.05 -33.64 -2.77
N HIS A 521 0.55 -32.49 -2.32
CA HIS A 521 1.07 -32.33 -0.97
C HIS A 521 -0.02 -32.08 0.07
N ARG A 522 -1.11 -31.37 -0.29
CA ARG A 522 -2.27 -31.20 0.58
C ARG A 522 -2.91 -32.54 0.99
N ALA A 523 -2.82 -33.58 0.15
CA ALA A 523 -3.40 -34.88 0.43
C ALA A 523 -2.64 -35.72 1.46
N LYS A 524 -1.38 -35.37 1.78
CA LYS A 524 -0.58 -36.08 2.78
C LYS A 524 -1.15 -35.94 4.18
N ARG A 525 -1.17 -37.06 4.92
CA ARG A 525 -1.77 -37.19 6.26
C ARG A 525 -0.75 -37.14 7.38
N ARG A 526 0.27 -36.28 7.29
CA ARG A 526 1.23 -36.07 8.36
C ARG A 526 0.98 -34.71 9.02
N SER A 527 1.28 -34.62 10.32
CA SER A 527 1.19 -33.34 11.02
C SER A 527 2.49 -32.57 10.81
N VAL A 528 2.40 -31.38 10.28
CA VAL A 528 3.55 -30.53 9.97
C VAL A 528 3.31 -29.14 10.51
N TRP A 529 4.25 -28.62 11.30
CA TRP A 529 4.27 -27.25 11.76
C TRP A 529 5.43 -26.49 11.15
N ILE A 530 5.19 -25.25 10.70
CA ILE A 530 6.19 -24.36 10.13
C ILE A 530 6.33 -23.15 11.06
N TYR A 531 7.59 -22.84 11.40
CA TYR A 531 7.95 -21.66 12.18
C TYR A 531 8.73 -20.70 11.31
N LEU A 532 8.45 -19.41 11.42
CA LEU A 532 9.22 -18.39 10.72
C LEU A 532 9.12 -17.01 11.38
N ASP A 533 10.24 -16.31 11.37
CA ASP A 533 10.37 -14.95 11.84
C ASP A 533 10.57 -13.96 10.69
N ARG A 534 10.67 -12.70 11.03
CA ARG A 534 10.93 -11.62 10.08
C ARG A 534 12.36 -11.76 9.51
N TYR A 535 12.50 -11.35 8.26
CA TYR A 535 13.77 -11.18 7.57
C TYR A 535 14.83 -10.49 8.45
N GLY A 536 15.96 -11.15 8.66
CA GLY A 536 17.09 -10.66 9.44
C GLY A 536 16.94 -10.72 10.98
N VAL A 537 15.85 -11.31 11.50
CA VAL A 537 15.56 -11.35 12.95
C VAL A 537 15.20 -12.75 13.38
N PHE A 538 15.74 -13.21 14.52
CA PHE A 538 15.31 -14.38 15.26
C PHE A 538 14.46 -13.90 16.44
N ASP A 539 13.20 -14.33 16.54
CA ASP A 539 12.20 -13.82 17.46
C ASP A 539 11.37 -14.97 18.05
N ASN A 540 10.17 -14.69 18.48
CA ASN A 540 9.30 -15.62 19.17
C ASN A 540 9.08 -16.97 18.44
N ALA A 541 9.08 -17.00 17.09
CA ALA A 541 8.94 -18.25 16.37
C ALA A 541 10.21 -19.11 16.43
N TYR A 542 11.39 -18.49 16.43
CA TYR A 542 12.65 -19.19 16.68
C TYR A 542 12.69 -19.80 18.09
N ASP A 543 12.35 -19.00 19.11
CA ASP A 543 12.35 -19.44 20.50
C ASP A 543 11.39 -20.62 20.73
N GLN A 544 10.19 -20.56 20.12
CA GLN A 544 9.23 -21.65 20.19
C GLN A 544 9.70 -22.89 19.41
N PHE A 545 10.29 -22.70 18.23
CA PHE A 545 10.85 -23.81 17.45
C PHE A 545 11.93 -24.58 18.26
N LYS A 546 12.84 -23.86 18.89
CA LYS A 546 13.92 -24.44 19.74
C LYS A 546 13.35 -25.25 20.91
N HIS A 547 12.25 -24.81 21.48
CA HIS A 547 11.54 -25.53 22.53
C HIS A 547 10.85 -26.79 22.00
N ASP A 548 10.22 -26.69 20.82
CA ASP A 548 9.31 -27.71 20.31
C ASP A 548 10.02 -28.83 19.53
N ILE A 549 11.21 -28.58 18.95
CA ILE A 549 11.86 -29.49 18.01
C ILE A 549 12.16 -30.85 18.60
N GLY A 550 12.48 -30.95 19.90
CA GLY A 550 12.78 -32.18 20.58
C GLY A 550 11.57 -32.96 21.12
N LYS A 551 10.31 -32.53 20.85
CA LYS A 551 9.13 -33.21 21.36
C LYS A 551 8.77 -34.44 20.52
N GLU A 552 8.56 -35.58 21.13
CA GLU A 552 8.19 -36.85 20.49
C GLU A 552 6.64 -37.03 20.49
N ASP A 553 5.97 -36.25 19.68
CA ASP A 553 4.50 -36.18 19.59
C ASP A 553 3.94 -36.49 18.19
N GLY A 554 4.80 -36.93 17.28
CA GLY A 554 4.41 -37.25 15.91
C GLY A 554 4.23 -36.03 14.98
N VAL A 555 4.60 -34.81 15.41
CA VAL A 555 4.57 -33.60 14.62
C VAL A 555 5.96 -33.32 14.03
N GLU A 556 6.01 -33.22 12.71
CA GLU A 556 7.21 -32.74 12.01
C GLU A 556 7.30 -31.22 12.08
N ARG A 557 8.42 -30.69 12.52
CA ARG A 557 8.63 -29.24 12.71
C ARG A 557 9.74 -28.75 11.84
N TYR A 558 9.51 -27.61 11.17
CA TYR A 558 10.47 -26.97 10.28
C TYR A 558 10.55 -25.48 10.58
N TYR A 559 11.78 -24.96 10.64
CA TYR A 559 12.02 -23.53 10.71
C TYR A 559 12.42 -23.00 9.33
N ILE A 560 11.78 -21.93 8.89
CA ILE A 560 12.06 -21.32 7.59
C ILE A 560 13.06 -20.19 7.77
N LEU A 561 14.27 -20.40 7.22
CA LEU A 561 15.37 -19.46 7.29
C LEU A 561 15.44 -18.60 6.02
N ASN A 562 15.63 -17.29 6.19
CA ASN A 562 15.86 -16.40 5.05
C ASN A 562 17.28 -16.48 4.54
N GLU A 563 17.50 -16.21 3.25
CA GLU A 563 18.82 -16.29 2.62
C GLU A 563 19.85 -15.36 3.27
N CYS A 564 19.43 -14.19 3.76
CA CYS A 564 20.31 -13.24 4.46
C CYS A 564 20.81 -13.72 5.84
N ASP A 565 20.22 -14.77 6.41
CA ASP A 565 20.54 -15.28 7.73
C ASP A 565 21.34 -16.60 7.66
N LEU A 566 21.77 -16.99 6.46
CA LEU A 566 22.55 -18.23 6.24
C LEU A 566 23.89 -18.24 6.98
N ASP A 567 24.53 -17.10 7.14
CA ASP A 567 25.76 -16.91 7.90
C ASP A 567 25.60 -17.29 9.38
N LYS A 568 24.40 -17.09 9.94
CA LYS A 568 24.05 -17.39 11.33
C LYS A 568 23.63 -18.86 11.56
N LEU A 569 23.47 -19.65 10.48
CA LEU A 569 22.98 -21.03 10.58
C LEU A 569 23.83 -21.90 11.54
N ASN A 570 25.17 -21.78 11.45
CA ASN A 570 26.06 -22.57 12.28
C ASN A 570 26.13 -22.11 13.74
N GLU A 571 25.89 -20.85 13.99
CA GLU A 571 25.84 -20.27 15.32
C GLU A 571 24.54 -20.61 16.07
N ARG A 572 23.42 -20.64 15.36
CA ARG A 572 22.07 -20.71 15.95
C ARG A 572 21.49 -22.10 16.04
N PHE A 573 21.96 -23.06 15.20
CA PHE A 573 21.35 -24.38 15.08
C PHE A 573 22.38 -25.49 15.22
N THR A 574 22.03 -26.54 15.99
CA THR A 574 22.82 -27.77 16.11
C THR A 574 22.80 -28.57 14.80
N THR A 575 23.67 -29.59 14.69
CA THR A 575 23.73 -30.44 13.49
C THR A 575 22.39 -31.16 13.24
N GLU A 576 21.75 -31.64 14.28
CA GLU A 576 20.45 -32.33 14.21
C GLU A 576 19.32 -31.35 13.82
N GLU A 577 19.30 -30.17 14.42
CA GLU A 577 18.31 -29.15 14.09
C GLU A 577 18.38 -28.68 12.63
N LYS A 578 19.58 -28.67 12.01
CA LYS A 578 19.77 -28.26 10.62
C LYS A 578 19.02 -29.11 9.60
N GLU A 579 18.70 -30.36 9.93
CA GLU A 579 17.86 -31.22 9.10
C GLU A 579 16.42 -30.69 8.99
N HIS A 580 15.99 -29.86 9.95
CA HIS A 580 14.68 -29.23 10.04
C HIS A 580 14.68 -27.78 9.55
N ILE A 581 15.82 -27.27 9.04
CA ILE A 581 15.90 -25.90 8.51
C ILE A 581 15.66 -25.90 6.99
N VAL A 582 14.75 -25.05 6.55
CA VAL A 582 14.35 -24.95 5.15
C VAL A 582 14.47 -23.52 4.66
N LEU A 583 15.10 -23.30 3.52
CA LEU A 583 15.27 -21.96 2.95
C LEU A 583 13.96 -21.40 2.41
N PHE A 584 13.72 -20.12 2.70
CA PHE A 584 12.55 -19.38 2.23
C PHE A 584 12.47 -19.43 0.68
N GLY A 585 11.29 -19.73 0.15
CA GLY A 585 11.03 -19.77 -1.30
C GLY A 585 11.59 -21.01 -2.02
N SER A 586 12.33 -21.91 -1.33
CA SER A 586 12.83 -23.16 -1.90
C SER A 586 11.68 -24.10 -2.34
N HIS A 587 12.01 -25.14 -3.09
CA HIS A 587 11.03 -26.17 -3.49
C HIS A 587 10.43 -26.85 -2.25
N ARG A 588 11.27 -27.19 -1.27
CA ARG A 588 10.84 -27.82 -0.02
C ARG A 588 9.90 -26.91 0.79
N HIS A 589 10.19 -25.60 0.86
CA HIS A 589 9.28 -24.66 1.52
C HIS A 589 7.89 -24.63 0.84
N LYS A 590 7.84 -24.66 -0.50
CA LYS A 590 6.56 -24.69 -1.25
C LYS A 590 5.75 -25.97 -1.00
N GLU A 591 6.40 -27.10 -0.88
CA GLU A 591 5.77 -28.38 -0.52
C GLU A 591 5.18 -28.31 0.90
N LEU A 592 6.01 -27.93 1.87
CA LEU A 592 5.62 -27.82 3.27
C LEU A 592 4.47 -26.83 3.49
N TYR A 593 4.45 -25.72 2.74
CA TYR A 593 3.39 -24.73 2.79
C TYR A 593 2.00 -25.30 2.47
N PHE A 594 1.93 -26.32 1.62
CA PHE A 594 0.67 -27.04 1.34
C PHE A 594 0.42 -28.22 2.29
N GLU A 595 1.46 -28.74 2.96
CA GLU A 595 1.36 -29.85 3.91
C GLU A 595 1.04 -29.39 5.32
N CYS A 596 1.47 -28.18 5.73
CA CYS A 596 1.42 -27.76 7.11
C CYS A 596 -0.01 -27.62 7.66
N ASP A 597 -0.17 -28.00 8.92
CA ASP A 597 -1.39 -27.82 9.69
C ASP A 597 -1.36 -26.53 10.50
N LYS A 598 -0.17 -26.10 10.93
CA LYS A 598 0.05 -24.83 11.63
C LYS A 598 1.19 -24.05 11.01
N LEU A 599 0.97 -22.77 10.84
CA LEU A 599 1.94 -21.80 10.39
C LEU A 599 2.12 -20.78 11.52
N ILE A 600 3.26 -20.84 12.18
CA ILE A 600 3.58 -20.14 13.44
C ILE A 600 4.56 -19.04 13.13
N THR A 601 4.19 -17.78 13.36
CA THR A 601 5.00 -16.65 12.93
C THR A 601 4.93 -15.46 13.89
N SER A 602 6.05 -14.77 14.04
CA SER A 602 6.14 -13.48 14.76
C SER A 602 5.75 -12.29 13.88
N PHE A 603 5.37 -12.53 12.61
CA PHE A 603 5.16 -11.47 11.64
C PHE A 603 3.77 -11.53 10.99
N SER A 604 3.05 -10.41 11.00
CA SER A 604 1.66 -10.36 10.52
C SER A 604 1.54 -10.25 9.00
N ASN A 605 2.58 -9.80 8.29
CA ASN A 605 2.51 -9.61 6.84
C ASN A 605 2.70 -10.93 6.10
N LEU A 606 1.61 -11.51 5.63
CA LEU A 606 1.59 -12.79 4.94
C LEU A 606 2.34 -12.80 3.59
N SER A 607 2.64 -11.66 2.99
CA SER A 607 3.49 -11.62 1.80
C SER A 607 4.90 -12.13 2.09
N ASN A 608 5.35 -12.03 3.34
CA ASN A 608 6.64 -12.51 3.81
C ASN A 608 6.61 -13.96 4.30
N VAL A 609 5.41 -14.52 4.45
CA VAL A 609 5.19 -15.90 4.91
C VAL A 609 4.97 -16.85 3.74
N CYS A 610 4.43 -16.34 2.64
CA CYS A 610 4.11 -17.12 1.46
C CYS A 610 5.37 -17.40 0.62
N PRO A 611 5.72 -18.67 0.30
CA PRO A 611 6.93 -19.03 -0.44
C PRO A 611 6.91 -18.63 -1.92
N PHE A 612 5.83 -18.03 -2.37
CA PHE A 612 5.65 -17.59 -3.74
C PHE A 612 5.83 -16.07 -3.83
N SER A 613 6.30 -15.54 -4.95
CA SER A 613 6.51 -14.10 -5.15
C SER A 613 5.20 -13.29 -5.04
N ALA A 614 5.30 -12.02 -4.63
CA ALA A 614 4.20 -11.12 -4.26
C ALA A 614 2.90 -11.23 -5.09
N GLY A 615 1.76 -11.27 -4.41
CA GLY A 615 0.43 -11.38 -5.00
C GLY A 615 -0.15 -12.78 -5.18
N PRO A 616 0.47 -13.86 -4.65
CA PRO A 616 0.08 -15.23 -5.02
C PRO A 616 -0.86 -15.94 -4.06
N MET A 617 -1.13 -15.43 -2.86
CA MET A 617 -2.01 -16.13 -1.92
C MET A 617 -3.38 -16.43 -2.54
N ARG A 618 -3.96 -15.47 -3.25
CA ARG A 618 -5.22 -15.64 -4.00
C ARG A 618 -5.20 -16.77 -5.04
N TRP A 619 -4.00 -17.23 -5.47
CA TRP A 619 -3.86 -18.32 -6.44
C TRP A 619 -3.85 -19.70 -5.81
N TYR A 620 -3.61 -19.78 -4.48
CA TYR A 620 -3.37 -21.01 -3.74
C TYR A 620 -4.19 -21.14 -2.46
N ALA A 621 -4.98 -20.14 -2.07
CA ALA A 621 -5.75 -20.13 -0.83
C ALA A 621 -6.69 -21.35 -0.67
N ASP A 622 -7.20 -21.88 -1.80
CA ASP A 622 -8.03 -23.09 -1.82
C ASP A 622 -7.24 -24.40 -1.59
N LEU A 623 -5.91 -24.35 -1.63
CA LEU A 623 -5.02 -25.50 -1.44
C LEU A 623 -4.35 -25.54 -0.06
N THR A 624 -4.34 -24.42 0.66
CA THR A 624 -3.80 -24.35 2.03
C THR A 624 -4.78 -24.89 3.06
N LYS A 625 -4.26 -25.54 4.10
CA LYS A 625 -5.06 -26.11 5.21
C LYS A 625 -4.64 -25.61 6.59
N TYR A 626 -3.55 -24.86 6.68
CA TYR A 626 -2.95 -24.42 7.94
C TYR A 626 -3.84 -23.49 8.79
N GLU A 627 -3.60 -23.55 10.09
CA GLU A 627 -3.97 -22.53 11.04
C GLU A 627 -2.83 -21.53 11.17
N LEU A 628 -3.14 -20.25 10.96
CA LEU A 628 -2.15 -19.19 11.14
C LEU A 628 -2.14 -18.74 12.59
N VAL A 629 -1.01 -19.00 13.25
CA VAL A 629 -0.75 -18.62 14.65
C VAL A 629 0.22 -17.45 14.66
N TYR A 630 -0.25 -16.31 15.12
CA TYR A 630 0.56 -15.09 15.22
C TYR A 630 1.06 -14.91 16.65
N LEU A 631 2.39 -14.97 16.81
CA LEU A 631 3.06 -14.90 18.11
C LEU A 631 3.31 -13.47 18.58
N GLN A 632 3.05 -12.48 17.72
CA GLN A 632 3.43 -11.09 17.86
C GLN A 632 4.96 -10.87 17.83
N HIS A 633 5.36 -9.65 17.56
CA HIS A 633 6.74 -9.15 17.63
C HIS A 633 6.94 -8.24 18.85
N GLY A 634 5.86 -7.73 19.39
CA GLY A 634 5.75 -6.87 20.58
C GLY A 634 4.29 -6.67 20.89
N ILE A 635 3.99 -6.28 22.12
CA ILE A 635 2.62 -6.03 22.56
C ILE A 635 1.95 -4.95 21.72
N LEU A 636 0.79 -5.26 21.19
CA LEU A 636 0.01 -4.35 20.34
C LEU A 636 -0.67 -3.28 21.19
N HIS A 637 -0.03 -2.13 21.34
CA HIS A 637 -0.51 -0.98 22.10
C HIS A 637 -0.81 0.26 21.25
N ALA A 638 -0.30 0.28 20.01
CA ALA A 638 -0.63 1.31 19.03
C ALA A 638 -1.97 1.00 18.35
N SER A 639 -2.77 2.03 18.04
CA SER A 639 -4.06 1.85 17.36
C SER A 639 -3.87 1.54 15.88
N LEU A 640 -3.79 0.25 15.58
CA LEU A 640 -3.50 -0.31 14.25
C LEU A 640 -4.62 -1.24 13.75
N ARG A 641 -5.89 -0.85 13.95
CA ARG A 641 -7.06 -1.68 13.63
C ARG A 641 -7.07 -2.16 12.18
N LYS A 642 -6.77 -1.29 11.21
CA LYS A 642 -6.70 -1.66 9.79
C LYS A 642 -5.63 -2.71 9.45
N MET A 643 -4.64 -2.92 10.33
CA MET A 643 -3.56 -3.90 10.13
C MET A 643 -3.79 -5.21 10.90
N TYR A 644 -4.42 -5.14 12.07
CA TYR A 644 -4.47 -6.26 13.01
C TYR A 644 -5.88 -6.72 13.37
N SER A 645 -6.96 -6.00 12.98
CA SER A 645 -8.32 -6.49 13.18
C SER A 645 -8.54 -7.84 12.52
N LYS A 646 -9.31 -8.70 13.16
CA LYS A 646 -9.63 -10.04 12.69
C LYS A 646 -10.15 -10.06 11.25
N GLU A 647 -10.92 -9.05 10.86
CA GLU A 647 -11.45 -8.92 9.51
C GLU A 647 -10.40 -8.48 8.47
N CYS A 648 -9.32 -7.80 8.88
CA CYS A 648 -8.28 -7.30 7.98
C CYS A 648 -7.12 -8.28 7.82
N THR A 649 -7.08 -9.34 8.63
CA THR A 649 -5.97 -10.30 8.65
C THR A 649 -6.48 -11.73 8.52
N PRO A 650 -5.69 -12.67 7.97
CA PRO A 650 -6.01 -14.10 7.98
C PRO A 650 -5.57 -14.81 9.27
N ILE A 651 -5.19 -14.07 10.32
CA ILE A 651 -4.75 -14.64 11.60
C ILE A 651 -5.90 -15.48 12.20
N ASP A 652 -5.65 -16.75 12.44
CA ASP A 652 -6.61 -17.64 13.07
C ASP A 652 -6.51 -17.57 14.61
N LYS A 653 -5.27 -17.57 15.13
CA LYS A 653 -4.95 -17.50 16.56
C LYS A 653 -3.89 -16.44 16.81
N ILE A 654 -4.00 -15.71 17.91
CA ILE A 654 -3.02 -14.70 18.33
C ILE A 654 -2.59 -14.95 19.78
N VAL A 655 -1.28 -14.93 19.99
CA VAL A 655 -0.70 -14.99 21.34
C VAL A 655 -0.90 -13.65 22.03
N VAL A 656 -1.30 -13.69 23.30
CA VAL A 656 -1.45 -12.51 24.15
C VAL A 656 -0.64 -12.68 25.44
N SER A 657 -0.03 -11.58 25.87
CA SER A 657 0.86 -11.53 27.04
C SER A 657 0.26 -10.77 28.22
N SER A 658 -0.78 -9.98 28.01
CA SER A 658 -1.32 -9.06 29.00
C SER A 658 -2.84 -9.07 29.09
N LYS A 659 -3.37 -8.66 30.24
CA LYS A 659 -4.81 -8.45 30.43
C LYS A 659 -5.33 -7.33 29.52
N PHE A 660 -4.49 -6.31 29.28
CA PHE A 660 -4.80 -5.25 28.35
C PHE A 660 -5.03 -5.79 26.94
N GLU A 661 -4.14 -6.64 26.39
CA GLU A 661 -4.29 -7.21 25.07
C GLU A 661 -5.55 -8.07 24.95
N VAL A 662 -5.86 -8.89 25.95
CA VAL A 662 -7.10 -9.69 25.96
C VAL A 662 -8.30 -8.78 25.77
N LYS A 663 -8.43 -7.73 26.60
CA LYS A 663 -9.52 -6.77 26.52
C LYS A 663 -9.52 -6.02 25.18
N ASN A 664 -8.40 -5.46 24.79
CA ASN A 664 -8.28 -4.64 23.58
C ASN A 664 -8.61 -5.44 22.30
N LEU A 665 -8.08 -6.67 22.17
CA LEU A 665 -8.31 -7.50 20.99
C LEU A 665 -9.76 -7.97 20.89
N THR A 666 -10.41 -8.26 22.01
CA THR A 666 -11.83 -8.67 22.00
C THR A 666 -12.78 -7.50 21.78
N GLU A 667 -12.55 -6.35 22.41
CA GLU A 667 -13.45 -5.20 22.32
C GLU A 667 -13.25 -4.38 21.05
N ASN A 668 -11.99 -4.21 20.58
CA ASN A 668 -11.64 -3.27 19.55
C ASN A 668 -11.16 -3.89 18.23
N TYR A 669 -10.69 -5.15 18.23
CA TYR A 669 -10.09 -5.78 17.05
C TYR A 669 -10.89 -6.97 16.51
N GLY A 670 -12.04 -7.28 17.12
CA GLY A 670 -13.00 -8.29 16.66
C GLY A 670 -12.51 -9.74 16.78
N TYR A 671 -11.56 -10.02 17.68
CA TYR A 671 -11.20 -11.39 18.05
C TYR A 671 -12.15 -11.92 19.11
N SER A 672 -12.43 -13.22 19.06
CA SER A 672 -13.12 -13.93 20.15
C SER A 672 -12.11 -14.46 21.17
N GLU A 673 -12.59 -14.76 22.38
CA GLU A 673 -11.77 -15.41 23.41
C GLU A 673 -11.10 -16.71 22.91
N SER A 674 -11.80 -17.44 22.05
CA SER A 674 -11.28 -18.67 21.45
C SER A 674 -10.17 -18.44 20.43
N ASP A 675 -10.00 -17.21 19.92
CA ASP A 675 -8.90 -16.85 19.02
C ASP A 675 -7.59 -16.52 19.78
N LEU A 676 -7.69 -16.26 21.09
CA LEU A 676 -6.56 -15.83 21.91
C LEU A 676 -5.83 -17.01 22.56
N ILE A 677 -4.50 -17.04 22.44
CA ILE A 677 -3.63 -17.96 23.17
C ILE A 677 -2.98 -17.20 24.33
N ARG A 678 -3.41 -17.48 25.54
CA ARG A 678 -2.93 -16.82 26.77
C ARG A 678 -1.66 -17.49 27.28
N SER A 679 -0.56 -17.37 26.54
CA SER A 679 0.72 -18.01 26.90
C SER A 679 1.80 -17.02 27.30
N CYS A 680 1.67 -15.76 26.95
CA CYS A 680 2.74 -14.79 26.80
C CYS A 680 3.69 -15.12 25.61
N MET A 681 4.52 -14.16 25.22
CA MET A 681 5.46 -14.36 24.10
C MET A 681 6.59 -15.31 24.49
N PRO A 682 7.00 -16.24 23.61
CA PRO A 682 8.05 -17.25 23.87
C PRO A 682 9.38 -16.69 24.36
N ARG A 683 9.79 -15.50 23.88
CA ARG A 683 11.05 -14.87 24.26
C ARG A 683 11.15 -14.48 25.73
N TYR A 684 10.03 -14.34 26.43
CA TYR A 684 10.04 -13.99 27.85
C TYR A 684 10.65 -15.08 28.74
N ASP A 685 10.58 -16.35 28.37
CA ASP A 685 11.24 -17.46 29.09
C ASP A 685 12.78 -17.37 29.05
N GLY A 686 13.35 -16.51 28.22
CA GLY A 686 14.78 -16.26 28.16
C GLY A 686 15.24 -15.01 28.94
N MET A 687 14.32 -14.32 29.63
CA MET A 687 14.59 -13.07 30.34
C MET A 687 14.73 -13.28 31.85
N GLU A 688 15.87 -12.93 32.41
CA GLU A 688 16.15 -13.08 33.84
C GLU A 688 15.60 -11.90 34.65
N ILE A 689 14.41 -12.06 35.27
CA ILE A 689 13.75 -10.99 36.05
C ILE A 689 14.63 -10.59 37.28
N SER A 690 15.29 -11.55 37.93
CA SER A 690 16.17 -11.35 39.10
C SER A 690 17.65 -11.21 38.74
N GLY A 691 18.00 -11.05 37.46
CA GLY A 691 19.37 -10.96 36.95
C GLY A 691 20.14 -9.75 37.50
N LYS A 692 21.47 -9.88 37.58
CA LYS A 692 22.35 -8.81 38.03
C LYS A 692 22.37 -7.66 37.01
N LYS A 693 21.83 -6.51 37.41
CA LYS A 693 21.85 -5.30 36.58
C LYS A 693 23.24 -4.71 36.45
N LYS A 694 23.63 -4.30 35.26
CA LYS A 694 24.85 -3.52 35.02
C LYS A 694 24.62 -2.04 35.31
N ASN A 695 25.69 -1.28 35.47
CA ASN A 695 25.61 0.17 35.60
C ASN A 695 25.32 0.86 34.26
N ARG A 696 24.24 0.40 33.61
CA ARG A 696 23.82 0.85 32.28
C ARG A 696 22.35 1.23 32.23
N LEU A 697 22.08 2.29 31.48
CA LEU A 697 20.76 2.80 31.14
C LEU A 697 20.54 2.56 29.63
N LEU A 698 19.33 2.29 29.22
CA LEU A 698 19.00 2.15 27.81
C LEU A 698 18.16 3.33 27.31
N PHE A 699 18.56 3.95 26.20
CA PHE A 699 17.72 4.86 25.44
C PHE A 699 17.45 4.27 24.05
N SER A 700 16.20 3.86 23.82
CA SER A 700 15.81 3.20 22.57
C SER A 700 14.51 3.81 22.01
N PRO A 701 14.63 4.86 21.18
CA PRO A 701 13.48 5.48 20.53
C PRO A 701 13.00 4.70 19.30
N SER A 702 11.72 4.85 18.95
CA SER A 702 11.16 4.37 17.69
C SER A 702 11.58 5.27 16.51
N TRP A 703 11.39 4.79 15.28
CA TRP A 703 11.65 5.56 14.07
C TRP A 703 10.46 6.48 13.70
N ARG A 704 10.72 7.53 12.93
CA ARG A 704 9.71 8.48 12.41
C ARG A 704 9.59 8.32 10.90
N SER A 705 8.38 8.09 10.43
CA SER A 705 8.12 7.83 9.00
C SER A 705 8.34 9.06 8.10
N ASN A 706 8.22 10.25 8.66
CA ASN A 706 8.45 11.53 7.96
C ASN A 706 9.93 11.94 7.87
N LEU A 707 10.81 11.28 8.61
CA LEU A 707 12.25 11.63 8.68
C LEU A 707 13.14 10.70 7.83
N ILE A 708 12.54 9.78 7.09
CA ILE A 708 13.27 8.88 6.19
C ILE A 708 12.44 8.62 4.94
N GLY A 709 13.09 8.54 3.81
CA GLY A 709 12.44 8.32 2.53
C GLY A 709 11.79 6.94 2.38
N PRO A 710 11.05 6.74 1.29
CA PRO A 710 10.36 5.48 1.01
C PRO A 710 11.35 4.31 0.82
N LEU A 711 10.87 3.11 1.08
CA LEU A 711 11.64 1.89 0.81
C LEU A 711 11.68 1.63 -0.70
N VAL A 712 12.86 1.65 -1.30
CA VAL A 712 13.10 1.37 -2.72
C VAL A 712 14.17 0.29 -2.82
N ASN A 713 13.90 -0.80 -3.52
CA ASN A 713 14.83 -1.95 -3.67
C ASN A 713 15.39 -2.50 -2.33
N ASN A 714 14.55 -2.57 -1.30
CA ASN A 714 14.91 -2.91 0.08
C ASN A 714 15.85 -1.92 0.81
N GLU A 715 16.11 -0.76 0.21
CA GLU A 715 16.86 0.34 0.83
C GLU A 715 15.96 1.55 1.01
N ARG A 716 16.15 2.28 2.10
CA ARG A 716 15.46 3.56 2.33
C ARG A 716 16.38 4.71 1.96
N LYS A 717 15.80 5.68 1.24
CA LYS A 717 16.51 6.93 0.95
C LYS A 717 16.66 7.73 2.24
N GLU A 718 17.87 8.16 2.52
CA GLU A 718 18.15 9.05 3.63
C GLU A 718 17.65 10.48 3.34
N GLU A 719 17.12 11.12 4.38
CA GLU A 719 16.62 12.51 4.35
C GLU A 719 17.29 13.31 5.48
N PRO A 720 18.63 13.53 5.43
CA PRO A 720 19.41 14.09 6.54
C PRO A 720 18.98 15.50 6.94
N GLU A 721 18.57 16.35 6.00
CA GLU A 721 18.07 17.69 6.30
C GLU A 721 16.74 17.65 7.08
N ALA A 722 15.81 16.77 6.69
CA ALA A 722 14.56 16.59 7.40
C ALA A 722 14.80 16.06 8.82
N PHE A 723 15.74 15.12 8.98
CA PHE A 723 16.13 14.56 10.26
C PHE A 723 16.72 15.62 11.18
N LEU A 724 17.76 16.35 10.74
CA LEU A 724 18.48 17.36 11.54
C LEU A 724 17.58 18.53 11.97
N ASN A 725 16.62 18.93 11.14
CA ASN A 725 15.70 20.03 11.43
C ASN A 725 14.50 19.64 12.30
N SER A 726 14.28 18.34 12.54
CA SER A 726 13.14 17.84 13.31
C SER A 726 13.23 18.19 14.80
N PRO A 727 12.09 18.37 15.49
CA PRO A 727 12.06 18.49 16.96
C PRO A 727 12.68 17.26 17.62
N PHE A 728 12.44 16.07 17.09
CA PHE A 728 13.00 14.81 17.57
C PHE A 728 14.54 14.87 17.59
N CYS A 729 15.19 15.15 16.46
CA CYS A 729 16.67 15.19 16.40
C CYS A 729 17.26 16.27 17.31
N LYS A 730 16.66 17.45 17.34
CA LYS A 730 17.13 18.57 18.17
C LYS A 730 17.13 18.21 19.65
N GLN A 731 16.05 17.65 20.15
CA GLN A 731 15.92 17.31 21.57
C GLN A 731 16.76 16.09 21.96
N VAL A 732 16.85 15.07 21.08
CA VAL A 732 17.71 13.90 21.27
C VAL A 732 19.19 14.35 21.34
N THR A 733 19.63 15.21 20.42
CA THR A 733 21.00 15.72 20.40
C THR A 733 21.30 16.58 21.63
N ALA A 734 20.36 17.44 22.04
CA ALA A 734 20.49 18.25 23.25
C ALA A 734 20.63 17.36 24.51
N PHE A 735 19.82 16.31 24.63
CA PHE A 735 19.91 15.36 25.73
C PHE A 735 21.26 14.63 25.77
N LEU A 736 21.65 13.98 24.64
CA LEU A 736 22.85 13.14 24.60
C LEU A 736 24.14 13.91 24.82
N ASN A 737 24.19 15.20 24.44
CA ASN A 737 25.37 16.07 24.59
C ASN A 737 25.27 17.03 25.78
N SER A 738 24.29 16.90 26.68
CA SER A 738 24.13 17.75 27.86
C SER A 738 25.29 17.54 28.86
N GLU A 739 25.94 18.62 29.29
CA GLU A 739 26.94 18.59 30.38
C GLU A 739 26.32 18.07 31.67
N ARG A 740 25.07 18.47 31.96
CA ARG A 740 24.32 17.99 33.12
C ARG A 740 24.12 16.49 33.10
N LEU A 741 23.80 15.91 31.92
CA LEU A 741 23.71 14.46 31.76
C LEU A 741 25.08 13.80 32.00
N HIS A 742 26.13 14.34 31.43
CA HIS A 742 27.48 13.81 31.60
C HIS A 742 27.87 13.76 33.09
N ASP A 743 27.72 14.86 33.81
CA ASP A 743 28.05 14.97 35.24
C ASP A 743 27.21 13.97 36.07
N LEU A 744 25.92 13.82 35.74
CA LEU A 744 25.04 12.88 36.41
C LEU A 744 25.51 11.44 36.23
N LEU A 745 25.88 11.06 35.00
CA LEU A 745 26.37 9.72 34.68
C LEU A 745 27.71 9.43 35.35
N VAL A 746 28.65 10.38 35.34
CA VAL A 746 29.97 10.27 36.00
C VAL A 746 29.81 10.12 37.52
N LYS A 747 29.01 11.00 38.13
CA LYS A 747 28.78 11.01 39.59
C LYS A 747 28.24 9.64 40.12
N ASN A 748 27.45 8.97 39.31
CA ASN A 748 26.78 7.71 39.69
C ASN A 748 27.42 6.47 39.08
N ASP A 749 28.58 6.61 38.40
CA ASP A 749 29.29 5.54 37.67
C ASP A 749 28.36 4.79 36.69
N LEU A 750 27.60 5.54 35.86
CA LEU A 750 26.62 5.01 34.90
C LEU A 750 27.09 5.25 33.46
N TYR A 751 26.63 4.40 32.56
CA TYR A 751 26.72 4.56 31.12
C TYR A 751 25.30 4.57 30.51
N LEU A 752 25.09 5.36 29.42
CA LEU A 752 23.86 5.39 28.66
C LEU A 752 24.09 4.73 27.29
N ASP A 753 23.43 3.64 27.05
CA ASP A 753 23.41 2.98 25.73
C ASP A 753 22.32 3.59 24.86
N PHE A 754 22.72 4.29 23.80
CA PHE A 754 21.80 4.83 22.82
C PHE A 754 21.65 3.85 21.67
N GLN A 755 20.51 3.16 21.62
CA GLN A 755 20.16 2.21 20.59
C GLN A 755 19.10 2.80 19.66
N ASN A 756 19.56 3.55 18.66
CA ASN A 756 18.69 4.07 17.63
C ASN A 756 18.01 2.92 16.85
N HIS A 757 16.76 3.13 16.44
CA HIS A 757 16.05 2.14 15.63
C HIS A 757 16.88 1.74 14.39
N PRO A 758 16.94 0.46 13.98
CA PRO A 758 17.76 -0.01 12.85
C PRO A 758 17.64 0.84 11.58
N ILE A 759 16.43 1.36 11.29
CA ILE A 759 16.17 2.26 10.16
C ILE A 759 16.90 3.60 10.29
N PHE A 760 17.15 4.07 11.51
CA PHE A 760 17.80 5.36 11.80
C PHE A 760 19.28 5.24 12.12
N ARG A 761 19.89 4.05 12.12
CA ARG A 761 21.32 3.87 12.38
C ARG A 761 22.21 4.66 11.42
N CYS A 762 21.75 4.86 10.17
CA CYS A 762 22.46 5.71 9.19
C CYS A 762 22.64 7.15 9.67
N TYR A 763 21.82 7.64 10.60
CA TYR A 763 21.87 9.00 11.14
C TYR A 763 22.69 9.12 12.41
N ASN A 764 23.22 8.05 13.00
CA ASN A 764 23.98 8.13 14.25
C ASN A 764 25.15 9.11 14.16
N GLY A 765 25.87 9.13 13.03
CA GLY A 765 26.96 10.07 12.80
C GLY A 765 26.54 11.56 12.74
N LEU A 766 25.27 11.84 12.44
CA LEU A 766 24.76 13.21 12.37
C LEU A 766 24.43 13.80 13.74
N LEU A 767 24.30 12.98 14.78
CA LEU A 767 24.01 13.42 16.15
C LEU A 767 25.23 14.03 16.84
N ASN A 768 26.43 13.85 16.28
CA ASN A 768 27.70 14.38 16.82
C ASN A 768 27.80 14.18 18.35
N ILE A 769 27.64 12.95 18.81
CA ILE A 769 27.68 12.63 20.25
C ILE A 769 29.08 12.83 20.79
N THR A 770 29.24 13.77 21.75
CA THR A 770 30.50 14.13 22.38
C THR A 770 30.64 13.62 23.81
N ASN A 771 29.55 13.16 24.41
CA ASN A 771 29.52 12.63 25.77
C ASN A 771 30.14 11.22 25.81
N ASP A 772 31.26 11.01 26.45
CA ASP A 772 32.01 9.75 26.54
C ASP A 772 31.30 8.67 27.39
N ARG A 773 30.28 9.06 28.17
CA ARG A 773 29.42 8.14 28.91
C ARG A 773 28.23 7.60 28.07
N VAL A 774 28.06 8.06 26.82
CA VAL A 774 27.05 7.59 25.88
C VAL A 774 27.67 6.59 24.91
N CYS A 775 27.12 5.39 24.85
CA CYS A 775 27.60 4.30 24.00
C CYS A 775 26.58 4.01 22.91
N THR A 776 27.02 3.88 21.64
CA THR A 776 26.15 3.55 20.49
C THR A 776 26.24 2.10 20.01
N ASP A 777 27.26 1.34 20.49
CA ASP A 777 27.59 -0.02 20.04
C ASP A 777 27.55 -1.04 21.20
N SER A 778 26.64 -0.85 22.15
CA SER A 778 26.49 -1.74 23.29
C SER A 778 25.93 -3.11 22.88
N SER A 779 26.50 -4.17 23.45
CA SER A 779 26.02 -5.56 23.36
C SER A 779 25.28 -6.02 24.61
N ALA A 780 24.92 -5.09 25.54
CA ALA A 780 24.20 -5.43 26.74
C ALA A 780 22.79 -5.99 26.43
N ARG A 781 22.40 -7.01 27.16
CA ARG A 781 21.07 -7.63 27.03
C ARG A 781 20.00 -6.75 27.71
N GLN A 782 18.73 -6.88 27.30
CA GLN A 782 17.61 -6.10 27.85
C GLN A 782 17.47 -6.26 29.37
N ASP A 783 17.72 -7.46 29.89
CA ASP A 783 17.64 -7.77 31.33
C ASP A 783 18.79 -7.22 32.17
N GLU A 784 19.83 -6.68 31.59
CA GLU A 784 20.99 -6.08 32.25
C GLU A 784 20.86 -4.58 32.56
N TYR A 785 19.87 -3.90 31.97
CA TYR A 785 19.68 -2.45 32.18
C TYR A 785 18.95 -2.13 33.49
N ARG A 786 19.30 -0.99 34.09
CA ARG A 786 18.67 -0.45 35.32
C ARG A 786 17.44 0.40 35.01
N LEU A 787 17.39 1.05 33.85
CA LEU A 787 16.33 1.97 33.44
C LEU A 787 16.24 1.97 31.93
N MET A 788 15.04 2.17 31.43
CA MET A 788 14.79 2.38 30.00
C MET A 788 14.18 3.77 29.74
N ILE A 789 14.77 4.48 28.78
CA ILE A 789 14.19 5.68 28.15
C ILE A 789 13.68 5.26 26.77
N THR A 790 12.45 5.56 26.45
CA THR A 790 11.85 5.21 25.16
C THR A 790 10.73 6.19 24.81
N ASP A 791 10.01 5.92 23.71
CA ASP A 791 8.87 6.71 23.27
C ASP A 791 7.64 5.83 23.02
N TYR A 792 7.16 5.74 21.79
CA TYR A 792 6.03 4.93 21.36
C TYR A 792 6.41 3.46 21.04
N SER A 793 7.61 3.03 21.34
CA SER A 793 8.14 1.73 20.98
C SER A 793 7.58 0.60 21.83
N SER A 794 7.14 -0.49 21.19
CA SER A 794 6.68 -1.70 21.90
C SER A 794 7.76 -2.43 22.68
N ILE A 795 9.04 -2.10 22.50
CA ILE A 795 10.15 -2.66 23.29
C ILE A 795 10.05 -2.30 24.79
N VAL A 796 9.28 -1.24 25.12
CA VAL A 796 8.97 -0.86 26.50
C VAL A 796 8.43 -2.02 27.32
N PHE A 797 7.62 -2.90 26.72
CA PHE A 797 6.99 -4.00 27.43
C PHE A 797 8.00 -5.08 27.88
N ASP A 798 9.10 -5.24 27.17
CA ASP A 798 10.19 -6.13 27.61
C ASP A 798 10.84 -5.60 28.91
N SER A 799 11.06 -4.28 29.02
CA SER A 799 11.53 -3.66 30.25
C SER A 799 10.49 -3.69 31.37
N VAL A 800 9.21 -3.52 31.06
CA VAL A 800 8.10 -3.67 32.01
C VAL A 800 8.03 -5.10 32.54
N TYR A 801 8.22 -6.11 31.68
CA TYR A 801 8.27 -7.53 32.11
C TYR A 801 9.41 -7.77 33.10
N LEU A 802 10.56 -7.12 32.89
CA LEU A 802 11.73 -7.21 33.75
C LEU A 802 11.64 -6.33 35.02
N GLY A 803 10.56 -5.55 35.20
CA GLY A 803 10.40 -4.62 36.31
C GLY A 803 11.36 -3.43 36.28
N CYS A 804 11.88 -3.09 35.10
CA CYS A 804 12.80 -1.99 34.88
C CYS A 804 12.04 -0.66 34.81
N PRO A 805 12.40 0.40 35.57
CA PRO A 805 11.73 1.69 35.50
C PRO A 805 11.81 2.29 34.10
N ILE A 806 10.77 3.00 33.71
CA ILE A 806 10.61 3.59 32.39
C ILE A 806 10.51 5.11 32.50
N ILE A 807 11.10 5.83 31.54
CA ILE A 807 10.82 7.23 31.25
C ILE A 807 10.47 7.34 29.77
N TYR A 808 9.32 7.94 29.46
CA TYR A 808 8.93 8.20 28.08
C TYR A 808 9.47 9.56 27.66
N PHE A 809 10.21 9.59 26.54
CA PHE A 809 10.73 10.81 25.94
C PHE A 809 10.09 11.02 24.56
N VAL A 810 9.21 12.00 24.45
CA VAL A 810 8.31 12.22 23.30
C VAL A 810 8.40 13.67 22.78
N PRO A 811 9.57 14.10 22.29
CA PRO A 811 9.82 15.51 21.93
C PRO A 811 9.03 15.99 20.71
N ASP A 812 8.36 15.09 20.00
CA ASP A 812 7.51 15.31 18.84
C ASP A 812 6.05 14.89 19.10
N TYR A 813 5.58 14.97 20.36
CA TYR A 813 4.25 14.50 20.74
C TYR A 813 3.11 15.14 19.94
N ALA A 814 3.21 16.46 19.68
CA ALA A 814 2.25 17.16 18.84
C ALA A 814 2.22 16.62 17.39
N GLU A 815 3.40 16.30 16.80
CA GLU A 815 3.50 15.68 15.48
C GLU A 815 2.93 14.26 15.48
N PHE A 816 3.12 13.52 16.56
CA PHE A 816 2.54 12.20 16.75
C PHE A 816 1.00 12.25 16.74
N LEU A 817 0.40 13.11 17.56
CA LEU A 817 -1.06 13.28 17.63
C LEU A 817 -1.65 13.77 16.30
N ALA A 818 -0.89 14.57 15.56
CA ALA A 818 -1.27 15.00 14.20
C ALA A 818 -1.12 13.87 13.15
N GLY A 819 -0.49 12.72 13.49
CA GLY A 819 -0.24 11.60 12.58
C GLY A 819 0.87 11.87 11.56
N VAL A 820 1.79 12.78 11.85
CA VAL A 820 2.90 13.15 10.96
C VAL A 820 4.08 12.20 11.15
N SER A 821 4.45 11.91 12.39
CA SER A 821 5.65 11.14 12.70
C SER A 821 5.50 9.63 12.54
N HIS A 822 4.29 9.08 12.69
CA HIS A 822 4.01 7.65 12.66
C HIS A 822 2.81 7.32 11.75
N ASN A 823 2.66 6.04 11.37
CA ASN A 823 1.50 5.53 10.63
C ASN A 823 0.22 5.45 11.50
N TYR A 824 0.30 5.82 12.76
CA TYR A 824 -0.77 5.90 13.74
C TYR A 824 -0.61 7.18 14.57
N ARG A 825 -1.70 7.69 15.09
CA ARG A 825 -1.76 8.93 15.88
C ARG A 825 -2.39 8.75 17.25
N LYS A 826 -2.65 7.51 17.63
CA LYS A 826 -3.27 7.15 18.90
C LYS A 826 -2.66 5.84 19.40
N LEU A 827 -2.46 5.77 20.69
CA LEU A 827 -2.15 4.53 21.40
C LEU A 827 -3.45 3.97 21.98
N ASP A 828 -3.64 2.66 21.88
CA ASP A 828 -4.73 1.96 22.56
C ASP A 828 -4.44 1.86 24.08
N LEU A 829 -3.15 1.90 24.48
CA LEU A 829 -2.69 2.15 25.84
C LEU A 829 -2.06 3.54 25.89
N PRO A 830 -2.77 4.58 26.37
CA PRO A 830 -2.25 5.95 26.44
C PRO A 830 -1.03 6.07 27.34
N LEU A 831 -0.15 7.07 27.07
CA LEU A 831 1.06 7.29 27.89
C LEU A 831 0.72 7.61 29.35
N GLU A 832 -0.39 8.26 29.61
CA GLU A 832 -0.92 8.57 30.93
C GLU A 832 -1.26 7.31 31.76
N GLU A 833 -1.60 6.23 31.05
CA GLU A 833 -1.82 4.89 31.63
C GLU A 833 -0.57 4.01 31.54
N GLY A 834 0.54 4.56 31.05
CA GLY A 834 1.81 3.87 30.86
C GLY A 834 2.56 3.56 32.18
N PHE A 835 3.81 3.18 32.05
CA PHE A 835 4.62 2.57 33.12
C PHE A 835 5.71 3.50 33.66
N GLY A 836 5.67 4.78 33.31
CA GLY A 836 6.59 5.80 33.75
C GLY A 836 6.12 7.20 33.37
N PRO A 837 6.79 8.25 33.88
CA PRO A 837 6.51 9.62 33.48
C PRO A 837 6.89 9.82 32.00
N PHE A 838 6.28 10.80 31.33
CA PHE A 838 6.69 11.23 29.99
C PHE A 838 7.14 12.69 30.00
N THR A 839 8.08 13.02 29.10
CA THR A 839 8.67 14.36 28.93
C THR A 839 8.84 14.67 27.45
N GLU A 840 8.81 15.97 27.10
CA GLU A 840 8.91 16.46 25.72
C GLU A 840 10.23 17.20 25.43
N ASP A 841 11.01 17.51 26.46
CA ASP A 841 12.28 18.23 26.32
C ASP A 841 13.41 17.56 27.09
N ALA A 842 14.67 17.90 26.74
CA ALA A 842 15.87 17.28 27.26
C ALA A 842 16.09 17.59 28.76
N ASP A 843 15.78 18.80 29.22
CA ASP A 843 16.01 19.20 30.61
C ASP A 843 15.05 18.45 31.55
N SER A 844 13.78 18.44 31.23
CA SER A 844 12.77 17.65 31.96
C SER A 844 13.12 16.17 31.99
N LEU A 845 13.69 15.61 30.90
CA LEU A 845 14.14 14.23 30.89
C LEU A 845 15.27 13.98 31.89
N ILE A 846 16.24 14.90 31.99
CA ILE A 846 17.34 14.80 32.96
C ILE A 846 16.79 14.89 34.39
N ASP A 847 15.81 15.77 34.67
CA ASP A 847 15.16 15.86 35.99
C ASP A 847 14.53 14.50 36.39
N ARG A 848 13.80 13.86 35.48
CA ARG A 848 13.21 12.53 35.75
C ARG A 848 14.27 11.45 35.93
N LEU A 849 15.38 11.55 35.22
CA LEU A 849 16.51 10.63 35.39
C LEU A 849 17.14 10.77 36.76
N GLU A 850 17.35 12.01 37.24
CA GLU A 850 17.85 12.30 38.59
C GLU A 850 16.92 11.70 39.67
N GLU A 851 15.60 11.89 39.52
CA GLU A 851 14.60 11.30 40.42
C GLU A 851 14.71 9.78 40.47
N CYS A 852 14.82 9.11 39.31
CA CYS A 852 14.95 7.65 39.24
C CYS A 852 16.26 7.15 39.87
N ILE A 853 17.38 7.86 39.69
CA ILE A 853 18.65 7.51 40.32
C ILE A 853 18.55 7.65 41.84
N ALA A 854 17.97 8.77 42.32
CA ALA A 854 17.74 9.00 43.74
C ALA A 854 16.84 7.94 44.40
N ALA A 855 15.87 7.43 43.66
CA ALA A 855 15.00 6.32 44.06
C ALA A 855 15.67 4.95 43.94
N GLY A 856 16.96 4.85 43.60
CA GLY A 856 17.70 3.59 43.47
C GLY A 856 17.17 2.68 42.32
N PHE A 857 16.59 3.27 41.29
CA PHE A 857 15.98 2.58 40.12
C PHE A 857 14.81 1.69 40.53
N VAL A 858 14.06 2.05 41.55
CA VAL A 858 12.82 1.36 41.92
C VAL A 858 11.64 2.11 41.31
N PRO A 859 10.78 1.43 40.51
CA PRO A 859 9.58 2.06 39.96
C PRO A 859 8.70 2.62 41.10
N GLN A 860 8.26 3.87 40.94
CA GLN A 860 7.41 4.56 41.92
C GLN A 860 5.92 4.27 41.62
N GLU A 861 5.04 4.50 42.59
CA GLU A 861 3.60 4.44 42.35
C GLU A 861 3.14 5.64 41.50
N PRO A 862 2.17 5.46 40.60
CA PRO A 862 1.35 4.24 40.34
C PRO A 862 2.00 3.24 39.37
N TYR A 863 3.17 3.54 38.83
CA TYR A 863 3.80 2.76 37.76
C TYR A 863 4.16 1.34 38.23
N ARG A 864 4.62 1.21 39.48
CA ARG A 864 4.94 -0.10 40.04
C ARG A 864 3.77 -1.05 40.03
N SER A 865 2.63 -0.62 40.58
CA SER A 865 1.40 -1.43 40.59
C SER A 865 0.90 -1.78 39.20
N ARG A 866 1.04 -0.84 38.23
CA ARG A 866 0.70 -1.08 36.83
C ARG A 866 1.60 -2.15 36.21
N MET A 867 2.91 -2.10 36.41
CA MET A 867 3.86 -3.08 35.90
C MET A 867 3.61 -4.48 36.48
N GLU A 868 3.34 -4.58 37.80
CA GLU A 868 3.12 -5.85 38.52
C GLU A 868 1.83 -6.55 38.05
N SER A 869 0.81 -5.79 37.68
CA SER A 869 -0.51 -6.31 37.30
C SER A 869 -0.73 -6.49 35.79
N PHE A 870 0.20 -6.03 34.94
CA PHE A 870 0.00 -5.94 33.49
C PHE A 870 -0.02 -7.31 32.81
N PHE A 871 1.01 -8.13 33.07
CA PHE A 871 1.18 -9.41 32.38
C PHE A 871 0.25 -10.49 32.94
N LEU A 872 -0.13 -11.44 32.07
CA LEU A 872 -0.89 -12.64 32.46
C LEU A 872 -0.04 -13.56 33.34
N TYR A 873 1.23 -13.73 32.94
CA TYR A 873 2.19 -14.58 33.62
C TYR A 873 3.58 -13.94 33.62
N ARG A 874 4.37 -14.17 34.65
CA ARG A 874 5.78 -13.77 34.79
C ARG A 874 6.56 -14.95 35.37
N ASP A 875 6.65 -16.01 34.56
CA ASP A 875 7.33 -17.27 34.89
C ASP A 875 7.96 -17.84 33.60
N ASP A 876 8.75 -18.85 33.71
CA ASP A 876 9.49 -19.48 32.60
C ASP A 876 8.68 -20.54 31.85
N LYS A 877 7.37 -20.36 31.69
CA LYS A 877 6.45 -21.36 31.12
C LYS A 877 5.64 -20.84 29.90
N CYS A 878 6.09 -19.78 29.28
CA CYS A 878 5.40 -19.22 28.12
C CYS A 878 5.39 -20.22 26.96
N ARG A 879 6.54 -20.85 26.68
CA ARG A 879 6.72 -21.81 25.59
C ARG A 879 5.93 -23.08 25.83
N ASP A 880 5.89 -23.58 27.09
CA ASP A 880 5.09 -24.76 27.46
C ASP A 880 3.59 -24.49 27.25
N ARG A 881 3.06 -23.36 27.75
CA ARG A 881 1.65 -22.99 27.55
C ARG A 881 1.28 -22.83 26.10
N LEU A 882 2.17 -22.23 25.29
CA LEU A 882 1.95 -22.10 23.85
C LEU A 882 1.91 -23.49 23.20
N TYR A 883 2.90 -24.34 23.50
CA TYR A 883 2.93 -25.70 22.99
C TYR A 883 1.64 -26.50 23.34
N ASP A 884 1.21 -26.46 24.60
CA ASP A 884 -0.03 -27.14 25.06
C ASP A 884 -1.25 -26.61 24.29
N SER A 885 -1.35 -25.31 24.11
CA SER A 885 -2.42 -24.66 23.33
C SER A 885 -2.39 -25.06 21.86
N LEU A 886 -1.21 -25.25 21.29
CA LEU A 886 -1.05 -25.68 19.89
C LEU A 886 -1.38 -27.18 19.71
N MET A 887 -1.18 -28.01 20.74
CA MET A 887 -1.52 -29.44 20.72
C MET A 887 -3.00 -29.70 20.94
N THR A 888 -3.71 -28.79 21.58
CA THR A 888 -5.17 -28.88 21.78
C THR A 888 -5.89 -28.75 20.42
N LYS A 889 -6.77 -29.75 20.12
CA LYS A 889 -7.48 -29.86 18.82
C LYS A 889 -8.66 -28.87 18.73
#